data_8898cce658ea7233a00991c5fb69f3d8
#
_entry.id   8898cce658ea7233a00991c5fb69f3d8
#
_cell.length_a   1.000
_cell.length_b   1.000
_cell.length_c   1.000
_cell.angle_alpha   90.00
_cell.angle_beta   90.00
_cell.angle_gamma   90.00
#
_symmetry.space_group_name_H-M   'P 1'
#
loop_
_entity.id
_entity.type
_entity.pdbx_description
1 polymer ?
#
loop_
_entity_poly.entity_id
_entity_poly.type
_entity_poly.pdbx_seq_one_letter_code
_entity_poly.pdbx_strand_id
1 'polypeptide(L)'
;AIYGARASNGVIVISTKRAKDERVSIDFNADLVVSEKQRYDNFNWASAADIIQLEKYNFNAMLQEDPNLIQQQLDYYNGGRIFSQSQVMRLLLQNYQGTLSDADLNATLDRWAQNDYRKEWQDAHDRTQITHQYNLGIRVKGKSLSSSIAINYKGDNQGVQREYGNSLSFSYNGDLKVNKWWDLSFGVNVLNNRSKTHSTSSYDGMNSFSAYESMYAADGSGSLNRMEADVYPGEEPFSNSVYGLKDPTYNFAEEMNYNFNKYRYTNVRTHVKTLFHLPVKGWTAQAQFQYEDINSRSQTRYNNESHYMRSLYNLYTTAQSVTEWVQDPNFDWDAAFNDPNTDWFDPYLGMMQVTNTQVNHAIPDGDLLSTYNTSSQFYTFRAQTQYNREFGAHAIDVLAGFEYRQTHTTTDSDLKYGYDHQTQTNLNLQTDWAFINNPYTGVLGSDYAVFGAPSNFDTSDVLHRYYSYYFTANYVYDRRYSLFGSYRVDKTDLFGTDPKFRGRPLWSVGASWNAHNEAFLKPLDWINVLKLRASFGLTGNIDSSVSSYLTASLDTNRYNGALTGSLLTPPNDQLRWEKTATWNIGLDFAVMNYRLHGSLDVYRKKGSDLLTSTDLDPTTGWTSLTINNGKMTNTGVELQLEGEILRAHKRRDLGISLGFNLAYNKNKVTKVSHYPESGSEYLSMSLHEGYPLNSLFSIDYAGLIEQDGIYFVGWRDKDGEVHTESIGSGVFTVEDAVFSGTYTPTISGAITPEITWNGFSLSAMFNFYGGHYMRTDNDVWTATIGNSSGYKGAFGDASVPKDYLRYWQGDTDVPANGYLSIHYNNIDDALYRHTNVEHAGYVKLRNIVLGYDFSKRVCRAIGLNDLRLRFQINNVCTWARNSKGLDPEAVNPVTGVNYNRAPRSYTMSLFFNL
;
A
#
# COMPACT_ATOMS: atom_id res chain seq x y z
N ALA A 1 -6.29 -7.43 -28.68
CA ALA A 1 -5.01 -8.10 -29.00
C ALA A 1 -3.90 -7.12 -29.40
N ILE A 2 -4.18 -6.00 -30.09
CA ILE A 2 -3.10 -5.06 -30.56
C ILE A 2 -2.27 -4.44 -29.43
N TYR A 3 -2.80 -4.38 -28.23
CA TYR A 3 -2.11 -3.81 -27.06
C TYR A 3 -1.25 -4.82 -26.29
N GLY A 4 -1.17 -6.05 -26.75
CA GLY A 4 -0.29 -7.10 -26.22
C GLY A 4 -0.90 -7.96 -25.12
N ALA A 5 -0.10 -8.89 -24.63
CA ALA A 5 -0.49 -9.90 -23.66
C ALA A 5 -0.92 -9.30 -22.31
N ARG A 6 -0.42 -8.13 -21.94
CA ARG A 6 -0.77 -7.43 -20.68
C ARG A 6 -2.15 -6.76 -20.71
N ALA A 7 -2.89 -6.85 -21.82
CA ALA A 7 -4.20 -6.21 -22.00
C ALA A 7 -5.38 -7.08 -21.55
N SER A 8 -5.15 -8.16 -20.80
CA SER A 8 -6.21 -9.08 -20.33
C SER A 8 -7.25 -8.39 -19.44
N ASN A 9 -6.83 -7.38 -18.67
CA ASN A 9 -7.68 -6.62 -17.74
C ASN A 9 -8.25 -5.33 -18.35
N GLY A 10 -7.96 -5.04 -19.62
CA GLY A 10 -8.41 -3.87 -20.35
C GLY A 10 -7.28 -2.91 -20.71
N VAL A 11 -7.60 -1.91 -21.55
CA VAL A 11 -6.67 -0.87 -22.00
C VAL A 11 -7.35 0.49 -21.94
N ILE A 12 -6.69 1.45 -21.32
CA ILE A 12 -7.10 2.86 -21.35
C ILE A 12 -6.23 3.59 -22.38
N VAL A 13 -6.89 4.12 -23.42
CA VAL A 13 -6.21 4.91 -24.47
C VAL A 13 -6.45 6.40 -24.23
N ILE A 14 -5.38 7.15 -23.98
CA ILE A 14 -5.44 8.60 -23.79
C ILE A 14 -4.96 9.30 -25.05
N SER A 15 -5.82 10.15 -25.64
CA SER A 15 -5.47 10.99 -26.77
C SER A 15 -5.42 12.46 -26.36
N THR A 16 -4.29 13.11 -26.57
CA THR A 16 -4.13 14.55 -26.28
C THR A 16 -4.88 15.41 -27.29
N LYS A 17 -5.43 16.53 -26.80
CA LYS A 17 -6.08 17.51 -27.66
C LYS A 17 -5.05 18.17 -28.60
N ARG A 18 -5.37 18.25 -29.90
CA ARG A 18 -4.56 18.90 -30.90
C ARG A 18 -5.22 20.21 -31.39
N ALA A 19 -4.43 21.12 -31.96
CA ALA A 19 -4.98 22.33 -32.59
C ALA A 19 -5.88 21.94 -33.76
N LYS A 20 -7.13 22.42 -33.75
CA LYS A 20 -8.11 22.18 -34.84
C LYS A 20 -8.06 23.27 -35.93
N ASP A 21 -7.93 24.52 -35.50
CA ASP A 21 -8.00 25.70 -36.37
C ASP A 21 -6.64 26.40 -36.49
N GLU A 22 -6.42 27.22 -37.56
CA GLU A 22 -5.20 28.04 -37.76
C GLU A 22 -5.12 29.22 -36.77
N ARG A 23 -5.52 29.01 -35.50
CA ARG A 23 -5.48 30.02 -34.43
C ARG A 23 -4.66 29.50 -33.25
N VAL A 24 -4.09 30.44 -32.53
CA VAL A 24 -3.53 30.14 -31.20
C VAL A 24 -4.67 29.94 -30.23
N SER A 25 -4.64 28.84 -29.49
CA SER A 25 -5.59 28.57 -28.40
C SER A 25 -4.79 28.37 -27.09
N ILE A 26 -5.15 29.11 -26.06
CA ILE A 26 -4.52 29.03 -24.74
C ILE A 26 -5.59 28.59 -23.78
N ASP A 27 -5.39 27.45 -23.12
CA ASP A 27 -6.22 26.98 -22.03
C ASP A 27 -5.45 27.15 -20.72
N PHE A 28 -6.11 27.66 -19.72
CA PHE A 28 -5.60 27.71 -18.36
C PHE A 28 -6.59 27.12 -17.39
N ASN A 29 -6.09 26.32 -16.45
CA ASN A 29 -6.86 25.79 -15.33
C ASN A 29 -6.06 25.99 -14.04
N ALA A 30 -6.75 26.47 -13.01
CA ALA A 30 -6.20 26.57 -11.64
C ALA A 30 -7.17 25.88 -10.68
N ASP A 31 -6.63 24.98 -9.89
CA ASP A 31 -7.36 24.22 -8.89
C ASP A 31 -6.74 24.47 -7.50
N LEU A 32 -7.58 24.75 -6.51
CA LEU A 32 -7.24 24.79 -5.09
C LEU A 32 -8.06 23.74 -4.38
N VAL A 33 -7.39 22.78 -3.75
CA VAL A 33 -8.01 21.73 -2.95
C VAL A 33 -7.62 21.91 -1.48
N VAL A 34 -8.61 22.01 -0.61
CA VAL A 34 -8.44 22.04 0.85
C VAL A 34 -9.08 20.77 1.40
N SER A 35 -8.27 19.90 2.01
CA SER A 35 -8.74 18.68 2.67
C SER A 35 -8.70 18.86 4.18
N GLU A 36 -9.73 18.38 4.87
CA GLU A 36 -9.75 18.30 6.32
C GLU A 36 -8.57 17.47 6.84
N LYS A 37 -8.23 17.58 8.12
CA LYS A 37 -7.29 16.66 8.78
C LYS A 37 -7.77 15.23 8.61
N GLN A 38 -6.86 14.26 8.73
CA GLN A 38 -7.17 12.83 8.66
C GLN A 38 -8.27 12.48 9.68
N ARG A 39 -9.16 11.55 9.30
CA ARG A 39 -10.31 11.14 10.13
C ARG A 39 -10.03 9.79 10.77
N TYR A 40 -10.16 9.74 12.09
CA TYR A 40 -9.95 8.54 12.91
C TYR A 40 -11.27 8.03 13.54
N ASP A 41 -12.42 8.52 13.08
CA ASP A 41 -13.75 8.20 13.58
C ASP A 41 -14.24 6.78 13.21
N ASN A 42 -13.46 6.04 12.44
CA ASN A 42 -13.70 4.61 12.17
C ASN A 42 -13.11 3.71 13.27
N PHE A 43 -12.23 4.24 14.12
CA PHE A 43 -11.65 3.50 15.22
C PHE A 43 -12.52 3.65 16.49
N ASN A 44 -12.82 2.54 17.13
CA ASN A 44 -13.63 2.50 18.36
C ASN A 44 -12.73 2.20 19.56
N TRP A 45 -11.80 3.10 19.88
CA TRP A 45 -10.83 2.89 20.94
C TRP A 45 -11.35 3.33 22.33
N ALA A 46 -10.90 2.60 23.36
CA ALA A 46 -11.11 2.94 24.75
C ALA A 46 -10.45 4.26 25.13
N SER A 47 -11.03 5.03 26.06
CA SER A 47 -10.44 6.26 26.60
C SER A 47 -9.34 5.95 27.61
N ALA A 48 -8.54 6.95 27.98
CA ALA A 48 -7.56 6.84 29.05
C ALA A 48 -8.18 6.35 30.36
N ALA A 49 -9.34 6.88 30.72
CA ALA A 49 -10.08 6.48 31.93
C ALA A 49 -10.48 5.00 31.86
N ASP A 50 -10.95 4.52 30.71
CA ASP A 50 -11.36 3.12 30.50
C ASP A 50 -10.15 2.19 30.66
N ILE A 51 -9.00 2.55 30.07
CA ILE A 51 -7.77 1.74 30.16
C ILE A 51 -7.27 1.67 31.61
N ILE A 52 -7.24 2.78 32.32
CA ILE A 52 -6.87 2.81 33.74
C ILE A 52 -7.77 1.89 34.56
N GLN A 53 -9.08 1.92 34.31
CA GLN A 53 -10.02 1.02 35.02
C GLN A 53 -9.77 -0.45 34.68
N LEU A 54 -9.49 -0.77 33.44
CA LEU A 54 -9.14 -2.13 33.01
C LEU A 54 -7.87 -2.62 33.71
N GLU A 55 -6.83 -1.80 33.78
CA GLU A 55 -5.57 -2.17 34.45
C GLU A 55 -5.76 -2.36 35.98
N LYS A 56 -6.54 -1.49 36.61
CA LYS A 56 -6.94 -1.66 38.04
C LYS A 56 -7.70 -2.96 38.27
N TYR A 57 -8.63 -3.28 37.34
CA TYR A 57 -9.39 -4.53 37.43
C TYR A 57 -8.45 -5.74 37.32
N ASN A 58 -7.56 -5.76 36.32
CA ASN A 58 -6.61 -6.84 36.13
C ASN A 58 -5.63 -7.00 37.30
N PHE A 59 -5.15 -5.91 37.88
CA PHE A 59 -4.29 -5.96 39.06
C PHE A 59 -5.02 -6.58 40.23
N ASN A 60 -6.29 -6.21 40.48
CA ASN A 60 -7.09 -6.79 41.56
C ASN A 60 -7.42 -8.27 41.32
N ALA A 61 -7.65 -8.66 40.05
CA ALA A 61 -7.85 -10.06 39.69
C ALA A 61 -6.58 -10.90 39.99
N MET A 62 -5.38 -10.40 39.61
CA MET A 62 -4.12 -11.06 39.95
C MET A 62 -3.96 -11.26 41.47
N LEU A 63 -4.30 -10.23 42.26
CA LEU A 63 -4.23 -10.34 43.73
C LEU A 63 -5.14 -11.41 44.32
N GLN A 64 -6.31 -11.62 43.71
CA GLN A 64 -7.32 -12.56 44.24
C GLN A 64 -7.11 -14.00 43.75
N GLU A 65 -6.67 -14.18 42.51
CA GLU A 65 -6.66 -15.47 41.84
C GLU A 65 -5.28 -16.14 41.83
N ASP A 66 -4.21 -15.36 41.62
CA ASP A 66 -2.83 -15.87 41.64
C ASP A 66 -1.83 -14.87 42.24
N PRO A 67 -1.66 -14.89 43.59
CA PRO A 67 -0.69 -14.01 44.26
C PRO A 67 0.76 -14.17 43.78
N ASN A 68 1.12 -15.33 43.14
CA ASN A 68 2.47 -15.52 42.63
C ASN A 68 2.76 -14.59 41.45
N LEU A 69 1.74 -14.23 40.64
CA LEU A 69 1.89 -13.27 39.53
C LEU A 69 2.23 -11.87 40.08
N ILE A 70 1.62 -11.45 41.18
CA ILE A 70 1.97 -10.18 41.82
C ILE A 70 3.41 -10.21 42.34
N GLN A 71 3.82 -11.33 42.95
CA GLN A 71 5.22 -11.46 43.37
C GLN A 71 6.18 -11.41 42.21
N GLN A 72 5.87 -12.05 41.08
CA GLN A 72 6.67 -11.96 39.83
C GLN A 72 6.73 -10.51 39.33
N GLN A 73 5.63 -9.77 39.34
CA GLN A 73 5.60 -8.35 38.97
C GLN A 73 6.46 -7.49 39.91
N LEU A 74 6.43 -7.78 41.20
CA LEU A 74 7.28 -7.12 42.21
C LEU A 74 8.75 -7.43 41.98
N ASP A 75 9.08 -8.68 41.64
CA ASP A 75 10.46 -9.10 41.34
C ASP A 75 11.01 -8.39 40.11
N TYR A 76 10.21 -8.23 39.04
CA TYR A 76 10.55 -7.41 37.89
C TYR A 76 10.73 -5.94 38.26
N TYR A 77 9.80 -5.36 39.03
CA TYR A 77 9.85 -3.97 39.47
C TYR A 77 11.10 -3.71 40.33
N ASN A 78 11.35 -4.54 41.33
CA ASN A 78 12.48 -4.40 42.26
C ASN A 78 13.82 -4.75 41.60
N GLY A 79 13.82 -5.61 40.59
CA GLY A 79 14.99 -5.98 39.81
C GLY A 79 15.36 -4.99 38.71
N GLY A 80 14.63 -3.86 38.59
CA GLY A 80 14.86 -2.85 37.55
C GLY A 80 14.34 -3.23 36.16
N ARG A 81 13.68 -4.40 35.99
CA ARG A 81 13.07 -4.85 34.72
C ARG A 81 11.66 -4.27 34.51
N ILE A 82 11.50 -2.99 34.73
CA ILE A 82 10.21 -2.31 34.72
C ILE A 82 9.72 -1.95 33.30
N PHE A 83 10.55 -2.08 32.28
CA PHE A 83 10.18 -1.84 30.88
C PHE A 83 9.02 -2.71 30.38
N SER A 84 8.79 -3.88 31.01
CA SER A 84 7.67 -4.76 30.69
C SER A 84 6.35 -4.38 31.36
N GLN A 85 6.35 -3.33 32.20
CA GLN A 85 5.21 -2.92 33.00
C GLN A 85 4.66 -1.58 32.53
N SER A 86 3.31 -1.44 32.50
CA SER A 86 2.67 -0.16 32.27
C SER A 86 2.93 0.82 33.45
N GLN A 87 2.79 2.10 33.20
CA GLN A 87 2.95 3.10 34.26
C GLN A 87 1.87 2.95 35.36
N VAL A 88 0.64 2.59 34.99
CA VAL A 88 -0.43 2.30 35.95
C VAL A 88 -0.07 1.08 36.84
N MET A 89 0.43 0.00 36.23
CA MET A 89 0.88 -1.18 36.97
C MET A 89 1.95 -0.81 38.02
N ARG A 90 2.93 0.00 37.63
CA ARG A 90 4.00 0.46 38.56
C ARG A 90 3.45 1.24 39.76
N LEU A 91 2.49 2.16 39.52
CA LEU A 91 1.85 2.91 40.62
C LEU A 91 1.06 1.98 41.55
N LEU A 92 0.37 0.96 40.97
CA LEU A 92 -0.37 -0.02 41.77
C LEU A 92 0.57 -0.89 42.61
N LEU A 93 1.71 -1.31 42.07
CA LEU A 93 2.75 -2.05 42.80
C LEU A 93 3.38 -1.20 43.93
N GLN A 94 3.68 0.10 43.66
CA GLN A 94 4.17 1.03 44.69
C GLN A 94 3.16 1.23 45.83
N ASN A 95 1.89 1.33 45.47
CA ASN A 95 0.82 1.43 46.48
C ASN A 95 0.69 0.11 47.28
N TYR A 96 0.74 -1.05 46.60
CA TYR A 96 0.72 -2.33 47.28
C TYR A 96 1.90 -2.53 48.22
N GLN A 97 3.09 -2.05 47.88
CA GLN A 97 4.26 -2.05 48.76
C GLN A 97 4.21 -0.99 49.90
N GLY A 98 3.22 -0.08 49.87
CA GLY A 98 3.08 0.98 50.84
C GLY A 98 4.04 2.16 50.66
N THR A 99 4.73 2.25 49.50
CA THR A 99 5.62 3.37 49.13
C THR A 99 4.88 4.56 48.52
N LEU A 100 3.64 4.33 48.02
CA LEU A 100 2.74 5.35 47.49
C LEU A 100 1.41 5.32 48.27
N SER A 101 0.93 6.49 48.75
CA SER A 101 -0.36 6.57 49.44
C SER A 101 -1.55 6.39 48.48
N ASP A 102 -2.70 5.90 48.97
CA ASP A 102 -3.96 5.82 48.20
C ASP A 102 -4.39 7.19 47.66
N ALA A 103 -4.17 8.25 48.42
CA ALA A 103 -4.53 9.59 47.99
C ALA A 103 -3.69 10.06 46.79
N ASP A 104 -2.38 9.81 46.81
CA ASP A 104 -1.47 10.16 45.70
C ASP A 104 -1.68 9.28 44.49
N LEU A 105 -1.93 7.98 44.69
CA LEU A 105 -2.29 7.06 43.62
C LEU A 105 -3.54 7.56 42.89
N ASN A 106 -4.64 7.78 43.62
CA ASN A 106 -5.90 8.19 42.98
C ASN A 106 -5.77 9.57 42.32
N ALA A 107 -5.10 10.56 42.98
CA ALA A 107 -4.87 11.86 42.36
C ALA A 107 -4.06 11.80 41.08
N THR A 108 -3.10 10.89 40.98
CA THR A 108 -2.29 10.66 39.78
C THR A 108 -3.11 9.99 38.65
N LEU A 109 -3.87 8.94 38.99
CA LEU A 109 -4.70 8.24 38.03
C LEU A 109 -5.86 9.11 37.52
N ASP A 110 -6.49 9.93 38.39
CA ASP A 110 -7.55 10.86 37.99
C ASP A 110 -7.03 11.95 37.01
N ARG A 111 -5.79 12.40 37.23
CA ARG A 111 -5.13 13.32 36.28
C ARG A 111 -4.85 12.63 34.94
N TRP A 112 -4.29 11.41 34.92
CA TRP A 112 -3.98 10.66 33.73
C TRP A 112 -5.24 10.28 32.95
N ALA A 113 -6.36 10.04 33.62
CA ALA A 113 -7.64 9.76 33.00
C ALA A 113 -8.17 10.91 32.08
N GLN A 114 -7.63 12.12 32.23
CA GLN A 114 -7.97 13.28 31.40
C GLN A 114 -7.07 13.42 30.16
N ASN A 115 -6.02 12.64 30.06
CA ASN A 115 -5.11 12.67 28.92
C ASN A 115 -5.75 12.03 27.69
N ASP A 116 -5.25 12.40 26.52
CA ASP A 116 -5.57 11.76 25.24
C ASP A 116 -4.33 11.83 24.31
N TYR A 117 -3.43 10.86 24.47
CA TYR A 117 -2.20 10.76 23.69
C TYR A 117 -2.47 10.76 22.18
N ARG A 118 -3.55 10.11 21.72
CA ARG A 118 -3.90 10.03 20.32
C ARG A 118 -4.27 11.39 19.72
N LYS A 119 -4.95 12.23 20.50
CA LYS A 119 -5.25 13.60 20.09
C LYS A 119 -3.99 14.45 20.05
N GLU A 120 -3.11 14.32 21.03
CA GLU A 120 -1.81 15.01 21.04
C GLU A 120 -0.98 14.58 19.82
N TRP A 121 -0.95 13.28 19.51
CA TRP A 121 -0.30 12.74 18.34
C TRP A 121 -0.89 13.32 17.04
N GLN A 122 -2.22 13.33 16.91
CA GLN A 122 -2.89 13.92 15.76
C GLN A 122 -2.57 15.41 15.59
N ASP A 123 -2.52 16.16 16.66
CA ASP A 123 -2.21 17.60 16.61
C ASP A 123 -0.73 17.85 16.27
N ALA A 124 0.19 16.99 16.68
CA ALA A 124 1.61 17.04 16.32
C ALA A 124 1.86 16.60 14.87
N HIS A 125 1.11 15.60 14.37
CA HIS A 125 1.30 14.99 13.05
C HIS A 125 0.48 15.66 11.95
N ASP A 126 -0.85 15.82 12.14
CA ASP A 126 -1.77 16.18 11.09
C ASP A 126 -1.96 17.70 10.94
N ARG A 127 -2.09 18.12 9.70
CA ARG A 127 -2.57 19.47 9.36
C ARG A 127 -3.57 19.42 8.22
N THR A 128 -4.32 20.50 8.03
CA THR A 128 -5.17 20.68 6.85
C THR A 128 -4.31 20.56 5.58
N GLN A 129 -4.67 19.65 4.68
CA GLN A 129 -3.96 19.49 3.42
C GLN A 129 -4.40 20.58 2.43
N ILE A 130 -3.43 21.26 1.85
CA ILE A 130 -3.65 22.24 0.80
C ILE A 130 -2.88 21.82 -0.44
N THR A 131 -3.62 21.54 -1.52
CA THR A 131 -3.06 21.25 -2.82
C THR A 131 -3.45 22.35 -3.79
N HIS A 132 -2.48 22.89 -4.54
CA HIS A 132 -2.75 23.81 -5.62
C HIS A 132 -2.14 23.29 -6.93
N GLN A 133 -2.91 23.41 -8.03
CA GLN A 133 -2.48 22.93 -9.32
C GLN A 133 -2.78 23.96 -10.39
N TYR A 134 -1.82 24.16 -11.31
CA TYR A 134 -1.93 25.08 -12.43
C TYR A 134 -1.59 24.34 -13.72
N ASN A 135 -2.49 24.43 -14.70
CA ASN A 135 -2.33 23.81 -16.01
C ASN A 135 -2.40 24.88 -17.09
N LEU A 136 -1.36 24.98 -17.90
CA LEU A 136 -1.31 25.85 -19.07
C LEU A 136 -1.16 25.00 -20.33
N GLY A 137 -2.13 25.10 -21.25
CA GLY A 137 -2.08 24.46 -22.56
C GLY A 137 -2.04 25.50 -23.68
N ILE A 138 -1.05 25.43 -24.54
CA ILE A 138 -0.91 26.30 -25.72
C ILE A 138 -0.92 25.42 -26.96
N ARG A 139 -1.82 25.71 -27.89
CA ARG A 139 -1.93 24.98 -29.16
C ARG A 139 -1.89 25.98 -30.34
N VAL A 140 -1.04 25.65 -31.28
CA VAL A 140 -0.83 26.47 -32.47
C VAL A 140 -0.84 25.58 -33.71
N LYS A 141 -1.59 25.95 -34.73
CA LYS A 141 -1.58 25.26 -36.00
C LYS A 141 -1.19 26.25 -37.11
N GLY A 142 -0.06 25.99 -37.73
CA GLY A 142 0.36 26.67 -38.96
C GLY A 142 0.04 25.83 -40.19
N LYS A 143 0.47 26.29 -41.37
CA LYS A 143 0.20 25.58 -42.63
C LYS A 143 0.83 24.19 -42.70
N SER A 144 2.03 24.01 -42.17
CA SER A 144 2.77 22.74 -42.20
C SER A 144 3.03 22.15 -40.83
N LEU A 145 3.13 22.99 -39.80
CA LEU A 145 3.45 22.58 -38.44
C LEU A 145 2.27 22.84 -37.49
N SER A 146 1.85 21.80 -36.75
CA SER A 146 0.94 21.90 -35.64
C SER A 146 1.70 21.61 -34.34
N SER A 147 1.64 22.49 -33.35
CA SER A 147 2.36 22.37 -32.08
C SER A 147 1.41 22.42 -30.89
N SER A 148 1.67 21.65 -29.87
CA SER A 148 1.01 21.73 -28.58
C SER A 148 2.04 21.71 -27.46
N ILE A 149 1.89 22.66 -26.52
CA ILE A 149 2.66 22.75 -25.29
C ILE A 149 1.69 22.55 -24.13
N ALA A 150 2.07 21.78 -23.14
CA ALA A 150 1.37 21.69 -21.88
C ALA A 150 2.37 21.82 -20.73
N ILE A 151 2.05 22.69 -19.76
CA ILE A 151 2.81 22.87 -18.54
C ILE A 151 1.84 22.62 -17.40
N ASN A 152 2.22 21.75 -16.48
CA ASN A 152 1.47 21.50 -15.27
C ASN A 152 2.40 21.67 -14.07
N TYR A 153 1.95 22.42 -13.07
CA TYR A 153 2.59 22.51 -11.77
C TYR A 153 1.58 22.12 -10.68
N LYS A 154 1.97 21.27 -9.75
CA LYS A 154 1.22 20.90 -8.56
C LYS A 154 2.11 21.09 -7.33
N GLY A 155 1.61 21.79 -6.31
CA GLY A 155 2.20 21.91 -4.99
C GLY A 155 1.25 21.36 -3.93
N ASP A 156 1.81 20.68 -2.93
CA ASP A 156 1.05 19.94 -1.92
C ASP A 156 1.82 19.95 -0.58
N ASN A 157 1.12 20.19 0.52
CA ASN A 157 1.69 20.09 1.87
C ASN A 157 1.47 18.71 2.52
N GLN A 158 0.93 17.74 1.77
CA GLN A 158 0.69 16.32 2.10
C GLN A 158 -0.22 16.06 3.32
N GLY A 159 -0.72 17.08 4.01
CA GLY A 159 -1.58 16.94 5.19
C GLY A 159 -0.82 16.56 6.48
N VAL A 160 0.50 16.43 6.42
CA VAL A 160 1.38 16.12 7.56
C VAL A 160 2.30 17.31 7.84
N GLN A 161 2.58 17.57 9.12
CA GLN A 161 3.46 18.66 9.53
C GLN A 161 4.85 18.53 8.87
N ARG A 162 5.39 19.65 8.34
CA ARG A 162 6.72 19.76 7.71
C ARG A 162 6.95 18.92 6.47
N GLU A 163 5.95 18.21 5.96
CA GLU A 163 6.00 17.50 4.69
C GLU A 163 5.57 18.40 3.53
N TYR A 164 6.08 18.12 2.34
CA TYR A 164 5.64 18.76 1.10
C TYR A 164 5.93 17.91 -0.11
N GLY A 165 5.17 18.14 -1.17
CA GLY A 165 5.38 17.57 -2.50
C GLY A 165 5.21 18.61 -3.59
N ASN A 166 6.05 18.56 -4.62
CA ASN A 166 5.94 19.39 -5.80
C ASN A 166 6.11 18.54 -7.07
N SER A 167 5.30 18.82 -8.06
CA SER A 167 5.36 18.17 -9.38
C SER A 167 5.34 19.23 -10.46
N LEU A 168 6.32 19.20 -11.36
CA LEU A 168 6.35 20.03 -12.57
C LEU A 168 6.41 19.11 -13.77
N SER A 169 5.47 19.25 -14.70
CA SER A 169 5.52 18.57 -15.98
C SER A 169 5.50 19.55 -17.15
N PHE A 170 6.28 19.23 -18.14
CA PHE A 170 6.34 19.91 -19.42
C PHE A 170 6.12 18.89 -20.53
N SER A 171 5.26 19.20 -21.49
CA SER A 171 5.03 18.37 -22.67
C SER A 171 5.00 19.24 -23.91
N TYR A 172 5.79 18.88 -24.90
CA TYR A 172 5.74 19.42 -26.24
C TYR A 172 5.44 18.32 -27.24
N ASN A 173 4.51 18.56 -28.17
CA ASN A 173 4.24 17.68 -29.31
C ASN A 173 4.12 18.53 -30.58
N GLY A 174 4.84 18.12 -31.62
CA GLY A 174 4.84 18.72 -32.94
C GLY A 174 4.44 17.72 -34.03
N ASP A 175 3.53 18.11 -34.91
CA ASP A 175 3.17 17.37 -36.13
C ASP A 175 3.53 18.20 -37.33
N LEU A 176 4.51 17.78 -38.15
CA LEU A 176 5.02 18.46 -39.31
C LEU A 176 4.61 17.71 -40.60
N LYS A 177 3.88 18.35 -41.47
CA LYS A 177 3.69 17.89 -42.84
C LYS A 177 4.88 18.32 -43.67
N VAL A 178 5.82 17.37 -43.90
CA VAL A 178 7.03 17.66 -44.70
C VAL A 178 6.65 17.84 -46.16
N ASN A 179 5.80 16.97 -46.67
CA ASN A 179 5.24 17.07 -48.01
C ASN A 179 3.96 16.23 -48.16
N LYS A 180 3.46 15.96 -49.37
CA LYS A 180 2.21 15.23 -49.61
C LYS A 180 2.27 13.74 -49.26
N TRP A 181 3.46 13.17 -49.14
CA TRP A 181 3.66 11.74 -48.90
C TRP A 181 4.39 11.47 -47.57
N TRP A 182 4.84 12.49 -46.82
CA TRP A 182 5.60 12.32 -45.61
C TRP A 182 5.14 13.27 -44.48
N ASP A 183 4.70 12.71 -43.36
CA ASP A 183 4.42 13.40 -42.11
C ASP A 183 5.43 12.97 -41.05
N LEU A 184 5.86 13.90 -40.20
CA LEU A 184 6.77 13.69 -39.07
C LEU A 184 6.10 14.20 -37.80
N SER A 185 6.01 13.34 -36.78
CA SER A 185 5.57 13.73 -35.43
C SER A 185 6.72 13.52 -34.46
N PHE A 186 6.89 14.47 -33.53
CA PHE A 186 7.94 14.39 -32.52
C PHE A 186 7.45 15.02 -31.22
N GLY A 187 8.00 14.59 -30.10
CA GLY A 187 7.61 15.13 -28.81
C GLY A 187 8.62 14.86 -27.71
N VAL A 188 8.54 15.72 -26.69
CA VAL A 188 9.32 15.62 -25.46
C VAL A 188 8.36 15.80 -24.29
N ASN A 189 8.45 14.91 -23.31
CA ASN A 189 7.74 15.03 -22.03
C ASN A 189 8.78 14.97 -20.91
N VAL A 190 8.71 15.92 -20.00
CA VAL A 190 9.56 15.99 -18.82
C VAL A 190 8.66 16.06 -17.60
N LEU A 191 8.89 15.18 -16.64
CA LEU A 191 8.22 15.20 -15.33
C LEU A 191 9.30 15.25 -14.26
N ASN A 192 9.20 16.21 -13.35
CA ASN A 192 10.06 16.31 -12.18
C ASN A 192 9.19 16.39 -10.93
N ASN A 193 9.31 15.37 -10.07
CA ASN A 193 8.66 15.32 -8.76
C ASN A 193 9.72 15.49 -7.67
N ARG A 194 9.36 16.21 -6.63
CA ARG A 194 10.17 16.33 -5.40
C ARG A 194 9.23 16.25 -4.21
N SER A 195 9.64 15.49 -3.21
CA SER A 195 8.93 15.44 -1.94
C SER A 195 9.91 15.39 -0.76
N LYS A 196 9.40 15.80 0.38
CA LYS A 196 10.02 15.64 1.68
C LYS A 196 8.97 15.02 2.59
N THR A 197 9.26 13.84 3.12
CA THR A 197 8.39 13.08 4.02
C THR A 197 9.18 12.66 5.25
N HIS A 198 8.51 12.36 6.36
CA HIS A 198 9.15 11.75 7.50
C HIS A 198 9.51 10.29 7.17
N SER A 199 10.63 9.82 7.73
CA SER A 199 10.94 8.40 7.81
C SER A 199 10.39 7.90 9.14
N THR A 200 9.42 6.98 9.10
CA THR A 200 8.73 6.47 10.27
C THR A 200 9.55 5.40 10.99
N SER A 201 9.45 5.37 12.31
CA SER A 201 9.94 4.31 13.20
C SER A 201 8.78 3.48 13.78
N SER A 202 9.10 2.41 14.49
CA SER A 202 8.11 1.57 15.18
C SER A 202 7.31 2.33 16.25
N TYR A 203 7.88 3.40 16.80
CA TYR A 203 7.26 4.24 17.85
C TYR A 203 6.44 5.42 17.32
N ASP A 204 6.46 5.68 16.01
CA ASP A 204 5.77 6.83 15.41
C ASP A 204 4.25 6.59 15.25
N GLY A 205 3.76 5.42 15.66
CA GLY A 205 2.34 5.10 15.61
C GLY A 205 1.52 5.86 16.65
N MET A 206 0.30 6.24 16.29
CA MET A 206 -0.67 6.84 17.19
C MET A 206 -1.01 5.96 18.42
N ASN A 207 -0.76 4.65 18.31
CA ASN A 207 -1.02 3.62 19.32
C ASN A 207 0.26 3.06 19.95
N SER A 208 1.40 3.72 19.78
CA SER A 208 2.66 3.25 20.35
C SER A 208 2.75 3.45 21.85
N PHE A 209 1.93 4.34 22.38
CA PHE A 209 1.85 4.63 23.81
C PHE A 209 0.39 4.59 24.30
N SER A 210 0.18 4.34 25.59
CA SER A 210 -1.15 4.27 26.16
C SER A 210 -1.89 5.60 26.08
N ALA A 211 -3.23 5.55 25.98
CA ALA A 211 -4.05 6.75 25.86
C ALA A 211 -3.89 7.72 27.05
N TYR A 212 -3.53 7.23 28.22
CA TYR A 212 -3.29 8.07 29.41
C TYR A 212 -1.90 8.72 29.47
N GLU A 213 -1.00 8.36 28.56
CA GLU A 213 0.30 9.02 28.43
C GLU A 213 0.15 10.43 27.86
N SER A 214 1.18 11.25 27.97
CA SER A 214 1.20 12.59 27.40
C SER A 214 2.59 12.98 26.91
N MET A 215 2.68 13.61 25.76
CA MET A 215 3.92 14.19 25.21
C MET A 215 4.34 15.46 25.95
N TYR A 216 3.46 16.05 26.78
CA TYR A 216 3.68 17.33 27.40
C TYR A 216 3.75 17.20 28.93
N ALA A 217 4.48 18.09 29.58
CA ALA A 217 4.63 18.06 31.03
C ALA A 217 3.29 18.25 31.74
N ALA A 218 3.13 17.53 32.87
CA ALA A 218 1.91 17.53 33.68
C ALA A 218 1.53 18.87 34.28
N ASP A 219 2.49 19.83 34.42
CA ASP A 219 2.26 21.16 34.95
C ASP A 219 1.65 22.15 33.95
N GLY A 220 1.38 21.68 32.72
CA GLY A 220 0.85 22.53 31.66
C GLY A 220 1.83 23.56 31.12
N SER A 221 3.12 23.47 31.46
CA SER A 221 4.16 24.39 30.98
C SER A 221 4.39 24.33 29.47
N GLY A 222 3.77 23.32 28.77
CA GLY A 222 3.97 23.07 27.36
C GLY A 222 5.34 22.46 27.01
N SER A 223 6.16 22.13 28.03
CA SER A 223 7.42 21.43 27.80
C SER A 223 7.17 19.98 27.38
N LEU A 224 8.03 19.48 26.49
CA LEU A 224 7.93 18.10 25.98
C LEU A 224 8.30 17.10 27.10
N ASN A 225 7.49 16.06 27.24
CA ASN A 225 7.73 14.96 28.15
C ASN A 225 8.23 13.74 27.36
N ARG A 226 9.43 13.26 27.68
CA ARG A 226 9.97 12.05 27.07
C ARG A 226 9.43 10.83 27.79
N MET A 227 8.87 9.92 27.02
CA MET A 227 8.24 8.70 27.49
C MET A 227 9.21 7.52 27.36
N GLU A 228 9.03 6.55 28.25
CA GLU A 228 9.80 5.31 28.20
C GLU A 228 9.43 4.52 26.92
N ALA A 229 10.42 4.19 26.11
CA ALA A 229 10.22 3.44 24.87
C ALA A 229 10.54 1.94 25.09
N ASP A 230 11.80 1.55 24.98
CA ASP A 230 12.22 0.14 25.09
C ASP A 230 12.70 -0.22 26.48
N VAL A 231 13.33 0.74 27.17
CA VAL A 231 14.00 0.55 28.45
C VAL A 231 13.80 1.72 29.36
N TYR A 232 13.88 1.49 30.65
CA TYR A 232 13.81 2.53 31.65
C TYR A 232 15.20 3.16 31.84
N PRO A 233 15.35 4.51 31.86
CA PRO A 233 16.65 5.17 31.97
C PRO A 233 17.41 4.86 33.27
N GLY A 234 16.72 4.44 34.32
CA GLY A 234 17.33 4.05 35.62
C GLY A 234 17.84 2.61 35.67
N GLU A 235 17.54 1.79 34.65
CA GLU A 235 18.02 0.41 34.60
C GLU A 235 19.52 0.34 34.29
N GLU A 236 20.20 -0.65 34.84
CA GLU A 236 21.52 -1.05 34.37
C GLU A 236 21.39 -1.69 32.97
N PRO A 237 22.16 -1.35 31.93
CA PRO A 237 23.39 -0.50 32.04
C PRO A 237 23.18 1.02 31.83
N PHE A 238 21.98 1.54 31.63
CA PHE A 238 21.76 2.97 31.37
C PHE A 238 22.13 3.87 32.54
N SER A 239 21.96 3.40 33.78
CA SER A 239 22.39 4.09 34.99
C SER A 239 23.91 4.13 35.16
N ASN A 240 24.65 3.28 34.42
CA ASN A 240 26.11 3.20 34.51
C ASN A 240 26.79 4.12 33.47
N SER A 241 27.28 5.25 33.88
CA SER A 241 27.93 6.25 33.04
C SER A 241 29.19 5.73 32.30
N VAL A 242 29.78 4.59 32.75
CA VAL A 242 30.97 4.01 32.10
C VAL A 242 30.68 3.59 30.67
N TYR A 243 29.47 3.14 30.37
CA TYR A 243 29.09 2.69 29.02
C TYR A 243 28.81 3.84 28.05
N GLY A 244 28.56 5.05 28.52
CA GLY A 244 28.30 6.23 27.69
C GLY A 244 27.07 6.10 26.79
N LEU A 245 26.04 5.36 27.25
CA LEU A 245 24.81 5.16 26.49
C LEU A 245 24.00 6.46 26.41
N LYS A 246 23.26 6.61 25.30
CA LYS A 246 22.37 7.72 25.05
C LYS A 246 20.99 7.47 25.71
N ASP A 247 20.26 8.54 25.99
CA ASP A 247 18.91 8.51 26.54
C ASP A 247 17.96 7.62 25.69
N PRO A 248 17.38 6.55 26.25
CA PRO A 248 16.50 5.62 25.53
C PRO A 248 15.06 6.13 25.36
N THR A 249 14.70 7.25 25.97
CA THR A 249 13.33 7.78 25.96
C THR A 249 12.93 8.36 24.61
N TYR A 250 11.62 8.45 24.37
CA TYR A 250 11.01 8.86 23.11
C TYR A 250 10.01 10.01 23.31
N ASN A 251 9.91 10.90 22.33
CA ASN A 251 8.81 11.88 22.23
C ASN A 251 8.46 12.12 20.77
N PHE A 252 7.23 11.80 20.37
CA PHE A 252 6.80 11.94 18.99
C PHE A 252 6.84 13.39 18.47
N ALA A 253 6.48 14.39 19.29
CA ALA A 253 6.53 15.79 18.86
C ALA A 253 7.97 16.30 18.62
N GLU A 254 8.96 15.73 19.32
CA GLU A 254 10.38 15.96 19.02
C GLU A 254 10.79 15.24 17.74
N GLU A 255 10.42 13.95 17.58
CA GLU A 255 10.77 13.14 16.41
C GLU A 255 10.26 13.74 15.09
N MET A 256 9.13 14.47 15.12
CA MET A 256 8.63 15.23 13.97
C MET A 256 9.60 16.33 13.47
N ASN A 257 10.71 16.59 14.17
CA ASN A 257 11.80 17.47 13.72
C ASN A 257 12.91 16.72 12.98
N TYR A 258 12.95 15.38 13.07
CA TYR A 258 14.06 14.54 12.65
C TYR A 258 13.66 13.63 11.48
N ASN A 259 14.60 12.85 10.96
CA ASN A 259 14.40 11.69 10.11
C ASN A 259 13.58 11.95 8.83
N PHE A 260 14.04 12.87 7.99
CA PHE A 260 13.37 13.17 6.73
C PHE A 260 13.94 12.39 5.55
N ASN A 261 13.04 11.82 4.75
CA ASN A 261 13.31 11.34 3.40
C ASN A 261 13.07 12.45 2.38
N LYS A 262 14.06 12.75 1.55
CA LYS A 262 13.97 13.63 0.39
C LYS A 262 13.98 12.77 -0.86
N TYR A 263 12.85 12.76 -1.56
CA TYR A 263 12.69 12.02 -2.79
C TYR A 263 12.69 12.97 -3.99
N ARG A 264 13.44 12.59 -5.02
CA ARG A 264 13.46 13.25 -6.33
C ARG A 264 13.25 12.22 -7.42
N TYR A 265 12.34 12.51 -8.33
CA TYR A 265 12.02 11.68 -9.49
C TYR A 265 12.04 12.56 -10.73
N THR A 266 12.78 12.14 -11.75
CA THR A 266 12.84 12.81 -13.05
C THR A 266 12.57 11.78 -14.14
N ASN A 267 11.59 12.05 -15.00
CA ASN A 267 11.28 11.25 -16.17
C ASN A 267 11.36 12.12 -17.42
N VAL A 268 12.21 11.74 -18.35
CA VAL A 268 12.35 12.38 -19.65
C VAL A 268 11.98 11.37 -20.73
N ARG A 269 10.93 11.65 -21.47
CA ARG A 269 10.47 10.81 -22.57
C ARG A 269 10.44 11.57 -23.88
N THR A 270 11.13 11.06 -24.88
CA THR A 270 11.18 11.58 -26.24
C THR A 270 10.63 10.56 -27.22
N HIS A 271 9.95 11.04 -28.24
CA HIS A 271 9.50 10.17 -29.33
C HIS A 271 9.59 10.87 -30.68
N VAL A 272 9.86 10.07 -31.70
CA VAL A 272 9.81 10.46 -33.11
C VAL A 272 9.01 9.41 -33.86
N LYS A 273 8.08 9.86 -34.66
CA LYS A 273 7.21 9.04 -35.49
C LYS A 273 7.24 9.57 -36.91
N THR A 274 7.56 8.74 -37.87
CA THR A 274 7.49 9.05 -39.31
C THR A 274 6.36 8.26 -39.95
N LEU A 275 5.55 8.96 -40.77
CA LEU A 275 4.42 8.36 -41.48
C LEU A 275 4.58 8.68 -43.00
N PHE A 276 4.63 7.65 -43.81
CA PHE A 276 4.69 7.71 -45.25
C PHE A 276 3.33 7.34 -45.87
N HIS A 277 2.80 8.19 -46.73
CA HIS A 277 1.65 7.92 -47.57
C HIS A 277 2.15 7.29 -48.87
N LEU A 278 1.91 6.01 -49.04
CA LEU A 278 2.37 5.26 -50.20
C LEU A 278 1.55 5.60 -51.48
N PRO A 279 2.06 5.29 -52.67
CA PRO A 279 1.37 5.64 -53.92
C PRO A 279 -0.02 5.05 -54.08
N VAL A 280 -0.30 3.89 -53.44
CA VAL A 280 -1.63 3.26 -53.42
C VAL A 280 -2.50 4.02 -52.41
N LYS A 281 -3.60 4.60 -52.90
CA LYS A 281 -4.54 5.38 -52.04
C LYS A 281 -5.02 4.57 -50.82
N GLY A 282 -4.81 5.14 -49.66
CA GLY A 282 -5.18 4.54 -48.39
C GLY A 282 -4.10 3.65 -47.77
N TRP A 283 -2.94 3.48 -48.40
CA TRP A 283 -1.83 2.71 -47.88
C TRP A 283 -0.79 3.61 -47.22
N THR A 284 -0.47 3.33 -45.96
CA THR A 284 0.52 4.09 -45.18
C THR A 284 1.54 3.13 -44.55
N ALA A 285 2.77 3.63 -44.36
CA ALA A 285 3.81 2.95 -43.57
C ALA A 285 4.32 3.91 -42.52
N GLN A 286 4.52 3.39 -41.31
CA GLN A 286 4.92 4.17 -40.13
C GLN A 286 6.09 3.49 -39.43
N ALA A 287 7.04 4.30 -38.99
CA ALA A 287 8.04 3.90 -37.98
C ALA A 287 8.00 4.86 -36.82
N GLN A 288 8.14 4.36 -35.63
CA GLN A 288 8.18 5.13 -34.38
C GLN A 288 9.31 4.63 -33.50
N PHE A 289 10.05 5.58 -32.94
CA PHE A 289 11.04 5.34 -31.90
C PHE A 289 10.70 6.19 -30.68
N GLN A 290 10.80 5.58 -29.49
CA GLN A 290 10.62 6.25 -28.21
C GLN A 290 11.78 5.85 -27.29
N TYR A 291 12.35 6.85 -26.66
CA TYR A 291 13.31 6.71 -25.56
C TYR A 291 12.72 7.36 -24.32
N GLU A 292 12.85 6.67 -23.18
CA GLU A 292 12.42 7.18 -21.88
C GLU A 292 13.51 6.90 -20.87
N ASP A 293 13.89 7.92 -20.10
CA ASP A 293 14.89 7.87 -19.04
C ASP A 293 14.25 8.31 -17.72
N ILE A 294 14.26 7.43 -16.75
CA ILE A 294 13.70 7.65 -15.42
C ILE A 294 14.85 7.57 -14.41
N ASN A 295 15.04 8.67 -13.67
CA ASN A 295 16.00 8.73 -12.59
C ASN A 295 15.27 9.09 -11.29
N SER A 296 15.38 8.24 -10.29
CA SER A 296 14.87 8.48 -8.94
C SER A 296 15.99 8.43 -7.92
N ARG A 297 15.92 9.33 -6.96
CA ARG A 297 16.84 9.39 -5.82
C ARG A 297 16.05 9.59 -4.54
N SER A 298 16.22 8.68 -3.59
CA SER A 298 15.73 8.77 -2.23
C SER A 298 16.91 9.00 -1.30
N GLN A 299 16.82 10.00 -0.42
CA GLN A 299 17.82 10.29 0.59
C GLN A 299 17.12 10.43 1.95
N THR A 300 17.37 9.46 2.84
CA THR A 300 16.90 9.50 4.21
C THR A 300 18.05 9.90 5.12
N ARG A 301 17.85 10.98 5.88
CA ARG A 301 18.78 11.39 6.92
C ARG A 301 18.14 11.11 8.28
N TYR A 302 18.73 10.18 9.01
CA TYR A 302 18.40 9.90 10.40
C TYR A 302 19.27 10.80 11.26
N ASN A 303 18.63 11.68 12.02
CA ASN A 303 19.33 12.65 12.86
C ASN A 303 19.89 11.99 14.12
N ASN A 304 21.07 12.39 14.54
CA ASN A 304 21.76 11.85 15.72
C ASN A 304 20.94 12.00 17.04
N GLU A 305 20.11 13.04 17.12
CA GLU A 305 19.23 13.28 18.29
C GLU A 305 17.95 12.44 18.27
N SER A 306 17.62 11.78 17.14
CA SER A 306 16.43 10.96 17.04
C SER A 306 16.54 9.70 17.91
N HIS A 307 15.40 9.24 18.41
CA HIS A 307 15.33 7.97 19.16
C HIS A 307 15.94 6.80 18.36
N TYR A 308 15.66 6.74 17.06
CA TYR A 308 16.21 5.70 16.19
C TYR A 308 17.75 5.65 16.26
N MET A 309 18.43 6.79 16.12
CA MET A 309 19.90 6.82 16.15
C MET A 309 20.45 6.59 17.55
N ARG A 310 19.79 7.11 18.59
CA ARG A 310 20.15 6.88 19.99
C ARG A 310 20.04 5.40 20.35
N SER A 311 18.95 4.75 19.98
CA SER A 311 18.75 3.30 20.17
C SER A 311 19.77 2.48 19.41
N LEU A 312 20.03 2.84 18.13
CA LEU A 312 21.02 2.14 17.31
C LEU A 312 22.43 2.25 17.90
N TYR A 313 22.81 3.43 18.38
CA TYR A 313 24.09 3.65 19.07
C TYR A 313 24.21 2.76 20.31
N ASN A 314 23.17 2.71 21.15
CA ASN A 314 23.14 1.93 22.39
C ASN A 314 23.21 0.42 22.11
N LEU A 315 22.42 -0.08 21.15
CA LEU A 315 22.40 -1.49 20.78
C LEU A 315 23.76 -2.00 20.29
N TYR A 316 24.52 -1.15 19.59
CA TYR A 316 25.82 -1.48 19.03
C TYR A 316 26.99 -1.00 19.92
N THR A 317 26.75 -0.91 21.23
CA THR A 317 27.78 -0.63 22.24
C THR A 317 28.19 -1.93 22.91
N THR A 318 29.51 -2.18 22.97
CA THR A 318 30.12 -3.34 23.64
C THR A 318 31.09 -2.90 24.72
N ALA A 319 31.31 -3.72 25.72
CA ALA A 319 32.28 -3.48 26.77
C ALA A 319 33.11 -4.75 27.05
N GLN A 320 34.38 -4.58 27.23
CA GLN A 320 35.32 -5.66 27.62
C GLN A 320 36.10 -5.24 28.85
N SER A 321 36.26 -6.19 29.78
CA SER A 321 37.19 -6.00 30.90
C SER A 321 38.63 -6.33 30.42
N VAL A 322 39.47 -5.32 30.42
CA VAL A 322 40.88 -5.45 30.07
C VAL A 322 41.71 -5.32 31.33
N THR A 323 42.43 -6.35 31.67
CA THR A 323 43.33 -6.36 32.82
C THR A 323 44.76 -6.08 32.33
N GLU A 324 45.33 -5.01 32.81
CA GLU A 324 46.68 -4.58 32.49
C GLU A 324 47.55 -4.54 33.73
N TRP A 325 48.82 -4.84 33.54
CA TRP A 325 49.81 -4.64 34.59
C TRP A 325 50.30 -3.19 34.51
N VAL A 326 50.07 -2.42 35.60
CA VAL A 326 50.54 -1.03 35.74
C VAL A 326 51.46 -0.94 36.93
N GLN A 327 52.37 0.07 36.94
CA GLN A 327 53.24 0.30 38.09
C GLN A 327 52.35 0.66 39.31
N ASP A 328 52.53 -0.07 40.42
CA ASP A 328 51.83 0.23 41.67
C ASP A 328 52.44 1.48 42.28
N PRO A 329 51.66 2.62 42.38
CA PRO A 329 52.20 3.87 42.93
C PRO A 329 52.53 3.77 44.41
N ASN A 330 52.04 2.75 45.10
CA ASN A 330 52.25 2.51 46.51
C ASN A 330 53.31 1.44 46.79
N PHE A 331 53.92 0.89 45.73
CA PHE A 331 54.95 -0.14 45.88
C PHE A 331 56.16 0.45 46.61
N ASP A 332 56.55 -0.18 47.74
CA ASP A 332 57.64 0.30 48.57
C ASP A 332 58.98 -0.30 47.98
N TRP A 333 59.58 0.49 47.13
CA TRP A 333 60.90 0.19 46.53
C TRP A 333 61.98 0.05 47.57
N ASP A 334 61.95 0.84 48.66
CA ASP A 334 62.99 0.78 49.71
C ASP A 334 62.84 -0.52 50.53
N ALA A 335 61.62 -0.96 50.84
CA ALA A 335 61.38 -2.25 51.49
C ALA A 335 61.84 -3.41 50.58
N ALA A 336 61.48 -3.38 49.28
CA ALA A 336 61.90 -4.38 48.30
C ALA A 336 63.43 -4.45 48.14
N PHE A 337 64.11 -3.30 48.13
CA PHE A 337 65.54 -3.27 48.02
C PHE A 337 66.26 -3.82 49.24
N ASN A 338 65.65 -3.71 50.43
CA ASN A 338 66.25 -4.18 51.68
C ASN A 338 65.84 -5.65 52.01
N ASP A 339 64.93 -6.29 51.28
CA ASP A 339 64.55 -7.68 51.42
C ASP A 339 65.47 -8.57 50.56
N PRO A 340 66.29 -9.45 51.17
CA PRO A 340 67.18 -10.35 50.41
C PRO A 340 66.47 -11.42 49.59
N ASN A 341 65.16 -11.60 49.78
CA ASN A 341 64.33 -12.56 49.05
C ASN A 341 63.59 -11.92 47.87
N THR A 342 63.74 -10.62 47.60
CA THR A 342 63.11 -9.96 46.47
C THR A 342 63.59 -10.58 45.15
N ASP A 343 62.71 -11.10 44.38
CA ASP A 343 62.96 -11.64 43.04
C ASP A 343 63.04 -10.47 42.04
N TRP A 344 64.23 -9.98 41.79
CA TRP A 344 64.50 -8.86 40.85
C TRP A 344 64.35 -9.29 39.38
N PHE A 345 64.11 -10.57 39.10
CA PHE A 345 63.82 -11.10 37.77
C PHE A 345 62.31 -11.29 37.55
N ASP A 346 61.47 -11.05 38.57
CA ASP A 346 60.03 -11.03 38.39
C ASP A 346 59.61 -9.87 37.47
N PRO A 347 59.08 -10.15 36.26
CA PRO A 347 58.72 -9.09 35.32
C PRO A 347 57.54 -8.24 35.84
N TYR A 348 56.88 -8.67 36.90
CA TYR A 348 55.72 -7.96 37.54
C TYR A 348 56.09 -7.33 38.89
N LEU A 349 57.35 -7.31 39.28
CA LEU A 349 57.78 -6.70 40.51
C LEU A 349 57.41 -5.18 40.53
N GLY A 350 56.72 -4.74 41.52
CA GLY A 350 56.23 -3.35 41.61
C GLY A 350 55.05 -3.02 40.68
N MET A 351 54.44 -4.03 40.08
CA MET A 351 53.28 -3.86 39.26
C MET A 351 52.01 -4.40 39.98
N MET A 352 50.89 -3.73 39.72
CA MET A 352 49.56 -4.14 40.16
C MET A 352 48.68 -4.40 38.93
N GLN A 353 47.79 -5.34 39.06
CA GLN A 353 46.75 -5.55 38.03
C GLN A 353 45.64 -4.54 38.20
N VAL A 354 45.41 -3.75 37.16
CA VAL A 354 44.24 -2.87 37.08
C VAL A 354 43.30 -3.38 35.99
N THR A 355 42.08 -3.67 36.36
CA THR A 355 41.05 -4.04 35.41
C THR A 355 40.23 -2.79 35.03
N ASN A 356 40.30 -2.41 33.77
CA ASN A 356 39.58 -1.30 33.19
C ASN A 356 38.46 -1.83 32.29
N THR A 357 37.33 -1.15 32.24
CA THR A 357 36.27 -1.42 31.26
C THR A 357 36.57 -0.60 29.98
N GLN A 358 36.93 -1.31 28.90
CA GLN A 358 37.04 -0.70 27.59
C GLN A 358 35.72 -0.79 26.85
N VAL A 359 35.14 0.35 26.51
CA VAL A 359 33.88 0.47 25.79
C VAL A 359 34.14 0.76 24.31
N ASN A 360 33.44 0.03 23.44
CA ASN A 360 33.49 0.24 22.00
C ASN A 360 32.07 0.53 21.46
N HIS A 361 31.91 1.63 20.73
CA HIS A 361 30.70 2.00 20.03
C HIS A 361 30.92 1.69 18.53
N ALA A 362 30.32 0.60 18.07
CA ALA A 362 30.48 0.17 16.67
C ALA A 362 29.92 1.18 15.66
N ILE A 363 28.93 1.95 16.09
CA ILE A 363 28.32 3.04 15.31
C ILE A 363 28.87 4.36 15.85
N PRO A 364 29.60 5.16 15.04
CA PRO A 364 30.13 6.43 15.47
C PRO A 364 29.01 7.46 15.69
N ASP A 365 29.26 8.43 16.57
CA ASP A 365 28.35 9.54 16.82
C ASP A 365 28.18 10.41 15.57
N GLY A 366 26.92 10.82 15.28
CA GLY A 366 26.54 11.61 14.11
C GLY A 366 25.30 11.07 13.42
N ASP A 367 24.88 11.75 12.36
CA ASP A 367 23.72 11.33 11.57
C ASP A 367 24.02 10.05 10.76
N LEU A 368 22.98 9.33 10.36
CA LEU A 368 23.05 8.30 9.32
C LEU A 368 22.40 8.86 8.03
N LEU A 369 23.16 8.88 6.95
CA LEU A 369 22.64 9.20 5.62
C LEU A 369 22.52 7.95 4.76
N SER A 370 21.28 7.56 4.44
CA SER A 370 20.97 6.49 3.48
C SER A 370 20.59 7.10 2.14
N THR A 371 21.20 6.63 1.06
CA THR A 371 20.90 7.07 -0.31
C THR A 371 20.55 5.86 -1.17
N TYR A 372 19.47 5.96 -1.93
CA TYR A 372 19.00 4.93 -2.84
C TYR A 372 18.73 5.57 -4.21
N ASN A 373 19.43 5.14 -5.24
CA ASN A 373 19.33 5.66 -6.59
C ASN A 373 18.84 4.56 -7.54
N THR A 374 17.87 4.89 -8.39
CA THR A 374 17.41 3.98 -9.45
C THR A 374 17.41 4.73 -10.78
N SER A 375 18.02 4.15 -11.79
CA SER A 375 17.98 4.61 -13.17
C SER A 375 17.34 3.54 -14.04
N SER A 376 16.30 3.92 -14.82
CA SER A 376 15.58 3.03 -15.72
C SER A 376 15.53 3.62 -17.12
N GLN A 377 16.01 2.89 -18.10
CA GLN A 377 16.03 3.27 -19.50
C GLN A 377 15.11 2.35 -20.31
N PHE A 378 14.25 2.96 -21.14
CA PHE A 378 13.30 2.26 -21.97
C PHE A 378 13.50 2.64 -23.43
N TYR A 379 13.67 1.65 -24.28
CA TYR A 379 13.73 1.79 -25.72
C TYR A 379 12.54 1.09 -26.34
N THR A 380 11.75 1.79 -27.15
CA THR A 380 10.64 1.20 -27.89
C THR A 380 10.77 1.57 -29.36
N PHE A 381 10.83 0.57 -30.21
CA PHE A 381 10.76 0.73 -31.65
C PHE A 381 9.53 0.01 -32.18
N ARG A 382 8.75 0.68 -33.02
CA ARG A 382 7.57 0.13 -33.69
C ARG A 382 7.59 0.45 -35.17
N ALA A 383 7.39 -0.55 -36.00
CA ALA A 383 7.18 -0.40 -37.41
C ALA A 383 5.85 -1.02 -37.80
N GLN A 384 5.03 -0.32 -38.58
CA GLN A 384 3.72 -0.82 -39.02
C GLN A 384 3.33 -0.31 -40.38
N THR A 385 2.51 -1.07 -41.09
CA THR A 385 1.87 -0.67 -42.34
C THR A 385 0.36 -0.82 -42.19
N GLN A 386 -0.38 0.12 -42.75
CA GLN A 386 -1.84 0.13 -42.69
C GLN A 386 -2.42 0.45 -44.06
N TYR A 387 -3.40 -0.34 -44.47
CA TYR A 387 -4.23 -0.08 -45.64
C TYR A 387 -5.67 0.20 -45.18
N ASN A 388 -6.12 1.45 -45.40
CA ASN A 388 -7.47 1.89 -45.05
C ASN A 388 -8.13 2.49 -46.31
N ARG A 389 -9.25 1.89 -46.75
CA ARG A 389 -9.92 2.32 -47.97
C ARG A 389 -11.41 2.02 -47.95
N GLU A 390 -12.19 3.01 -48.39
CA GLU A 390 -13.60 2.85 -48.72
C GLU A 390 -13.78 2.83 -50.23
N PHE A 391 -14.58 1.86 -50.74
CA PHE A 391 -14.94 1.76 -52.18
C PHE A 391 -16.37 1.16 -52.30
N GLY A 392 -17.29 1.98 -52.81
CA GLY A 392 -18.71 1.65 -52.85
C GLY A 392 -19.28 1.39 -51.46
N ALA A 393 -19.84 0.20 -51.30
CA ALA A 393 -20.42 -0.23 -50.02
C ALA A 393 -19.37 -0.90 -49.06
N HIS A 394 -18.12 -0.96 -49.45
CA HIS A 394 -17.07 -1.71 -48.74
C HIS A 394 -16.08 -0.75 -48.08
N ALA A 395 -15.77 -0.96 -46.80
CA ALA A 395 -14.66 -0.31 -46.11
C ALA A 395 -13.73 -1.38 -45.54
N ILE A 396 -12.44 -1.27 -45.80
CA ILE A 396 -11.39 -2.22 -45.37
C ILE A 396 -10.34 -1.41 -44.60
N ASP A 397 -9.97 -1.92 -43.42
CA ASP A 397 -8.84 -1.41 -42.63
C ASP A 397 -8.00 -2.62 -42.18
N VAL A 398 -6.76 -2.71 -42.71
CA VAL A 398 -5.81 -3.78 -42.42
C VAL A 398 -4.52 -3.17 -41.92
N LEU A 399 -4.00 -3.69 -40.81
CA LEU A 399 -2.77 -3.22 -40.20
C LEU A 399 -1.88 -4.42 -39.85
N ALA A 400 -0.60 -4.34 -40.16
CA ALA A 400 0.42 -5.28 -39.74
C ALA A 400 1.61 -4.53 -39.13
N GLY A 401 2.22 -5.06 -38.12
CA GLY A 401 3.31 -4.37 -37.44
C GLY A 401 4.22 -5.28 -36.63
N PHE A 402 5.34 -4.68 -36.28
CA PHE A 402 6.38 -5.22 -35.42
C PHE A 402 6.67 -4.20 -34.30
N GLU A 403 6.93 -4.70 -33.08
CA GLU A 403 7.34 -3.91 -31.92
C GLU A 403 8.52 -4.57 -31.22
N TYR A 404 9.54 -3.78 -30.92
CA TYR A 404 10.64 -4.13 -30.04
C TYR A 404 10.63 -3.21 -28.84
N ARG A 405 10.82 -3.76 -27.64
CA ARG A 405 10.94 -3.00 -26.39
C ARG A 405 12.07 -3.58 -25.54
N GLN A 406 12.87 -2.69 -24.96
CA GLN A 406 13.90 -3.03 -23.98
C GLN A 406 13.69 -2.17 -22.73
N THR A 407 13.86 -2.76 -21.57
CA THR A 407 13.90 -2.06 -20.28
C THR A 407 15.19 -2.45 -19.57
N HIS A 408 15.96 -1.45 -19.14
CA HIS A 408 17.19 -1.62 -18.40
C HIS A 408 17.11 -0.78 -17.14
N THR A 409 17.17 -1.42 -15.97
CA THR A 409 17.06 -0.77 -14.66
C THR A 409 18.29 -1.11 -13.84
N THR A 410 18.97 -0.07 -13.38
CA THR A 410 20.09 -0.16 -12.43
C THR A 410 19.71 0.51 -11.12
N THR A 411 20.12 -0.09 -10.02
CA THR A 411 19.88 0.45 -8.68
C THR A 411 21.18 0.38 -7.89
N ASP A 412 21.47 1.43 -7.13
CA ASP A 412 22.56 1.48 -6.16
C ASP A 412 22.09 2.11 -4.85
N SER A 413 22.60 1.58 -3.74
CA SER A 413 22.38 2.12 -2.40
C SER A 413 23.73 2.40 -1.70
N ASP A 414 23.74 3.43 -0.86
CA ASP A 414 24.93 3.90 -0.12
C ASP A 414 24.53 4.38 1.28
N LEU A 415 25.35 4.05 2.27
CA LEU A 415 25.18 4.42 3.68
C LEU A 415 26.39 5.19 4.20
N LYS A 416 26.10 6.24 4.98
CA LYS A 416 27.14 7.07 5.62
C LYS A 416 26.81 7.26 7.10
N TYR A 417 27.54 6.54 7.93
CA TYR A 417 27.51 6.69 9.39
C TYR A 417 28.37 7.87 9.85
N GLY A 418 27.99 8.49 10.98
CA GLY A 418 28.67 9.67 11.50
C GLY A 418 28.65 10.82 10.49
N TYR A 419 27.54 10.99 9.78
CA TYR A 419 27.41 12.02 8.74
C TYR A 419 27.15 13.39 9.36
N ASP A 420 27.96 14.38 8.97
CA ASP A 420 27.71 15.80 9.27
C ASP A 420 27.18 16.50 8.01
N HIS A 421 25.95 17.02 8.10
CA HIS A 421 25.29 17.67 6.97
C HIS A 421 25.84 19.05 6.61
N GLN A 422 26.57 19.71 7.51
CA GLN A 422 27.19 21.01 7.27
C GLN A 422 28.49 20.88 6.50
N THR A 423 29.36 19.98 6.98
CA THR A 423 30.66 19.70 6.35
C THR A 423 30.60 18.67 5.24
N GLN A 424 29.49 17.88 5.18
CA GLN A 424 29.28 16.73 4.28
C GLN A 424 30.34 15.62 4.44
N THR A 425 30.94 15.53 5.62
CA THR A 425 31.87 14.47 6.01
C THR A 425 31.12 13.28 6.62
N ASN A 426 31.79 12.13 6.74
CA ASN A 426 31.26 10.93 7.39
C ASN A 426 32.38 10.16 8.10
N LEU A 427 31.98 9.26 8.99
CA LEU A 427 32.89 8.44 9.79
C LEU A 427 32.84 6.94 9.43
N ASN A 428 32.52 6.60 8.18
CA ASN A 428 32.44 5.21 7.73
C ASN A 428 33.71 4.40 7.99
N LEU A 429 34.88 5.01 7.96
CA LEU A 429 36.16 4.35 8.29
C LEU A 429 36.31 4.05 9.79
N GLN A 430 35.57 4.72 10.66
CA GLN A 430 35.57 4.50 12.10
C GLN A 430 34.41 3.59 12.54
N THR A 431 33.54 3.20 11.60
CA THR A 431 32.41 2.28 11.86
C THR A 431 32.93 0.85 11.97
N ASP A 432 32.56 0.15 13.03
CA ASP A 432 32.89 -1.27 13.19
C ASP A 432 31.97 -2.17 12.37
N TRP A 433 32.25 -2.25 11.08
CA TRP A 433 31.47 -3.06 10.15
C TRP A 433 31.51 -4.56 10.47
N ALA A 434 32.55 -5.04 11.13
CA ALA A 434 32.65 -6.44 11.52
C ALA A 434 31.60 -6.77 12.57
N PHE A 435 31.40 -5.89 13.54
CA PHE A 435 30.35 -6.05 14.55
C PHE A 435 28.94 -5.80 13.98
N ILE A 436 28.77 -4.81 13.13
CA ILE A 436 27.48 -4.52 12.48
C ILE A 436 27.01 -5.71 11.64
N ASN A 437 27.90 -6.33 10.88
CA ASN A 437 27.54 -7.46 10.00
C ASN A 437 27.42 -8.79 10.74
N ASN A 438 28.05 -8.93 11.90
CA ASN A 438 28.01 -10.14 12.72
C ASN A 438 27.85 -9.78 14.21
N PRO A 439 26.71 -9.23 14.61
CA PRO A 439 26.52 -8.73 15.97
C PRO A 439 26.56 -9.87 17.00
N TYR A 440 27.27 -9.61 18.09
CA TYR A 440 27.23 -10.43 19.30
C TYR A 440 26.64 -9.60 20.45
N THR A 441 26.50 -10.21 21.64
CA THR A 441 25.84 -9.56 22.78
C THR A 441 26.55 -8.25 23.17
N GLY A 442 25.83 -7.14 23.09
CA GLY A 442 26.26 -5.83 23.55
C GLY A 442 26.07 -5.63 25.06
N VAL A 443 26.32 -4.42 25.55
CA VAL A 443 26.13 -4.05 26.98
C VAL A 443 24.69 -4.17 27.45
N LEU A 444 23.70 -4.11 26.53
CA LEU A 444 22.29 -4.28 26.83
C LEU A 444 21.88 -5.75 27.08
N GLY A 445 22.80 -6.71 26.89
CA GLY A 445 22.57 -8.13 27.12
C GLY A 445 21.84 -8.87 26.00
N SER A 446 21.58 -10.18 26.22
CA SER A 446 20.96 -11.05 25.22
C SER A 446 19.46 -10.81 25.00
N ASP A 447 18.81 -10.13 25.93
CA ASP A 447 17.39 -9.82 25.85
C ASP A 447 17.09 -8.72 24.80
N TYR A 448 18.12 -7.96 24.42
CA TYR A 448 18.08 -7.01 23.32
C TYR A 448 18.78 -7.63 22.10
N ALA A 449 18.00 -8.36 21.31
CA ALA A 449 18.52 -8.91 20.06
C ALA A 449 18.97 -7.78 19.14
N VAL A 450 20.24 -7.79 18.79
CA VAL A 450 20.80 -6.82 17.86
C VAL A 450 20.31 -7.18 16.45
N PHE A 451 19.22 -6.58 16.02
CA PHE A 451 18.68 -6.74 14.68
C PHE A 451 19.25 -5.64 13.77
N GLY A 452 20.11 -6.09 12.86
CA GLY A 452 20.45 -5.45 11.62
C GLY A 452 20.49 -3.92 11.59
N ALA A 453 21.56 -3.32 12.12
CA ALA A 453 21.89 -1.97 11.67
C ALA A 453 21.95 -1.98 10.14
N PRO A 454 21.46 -0.93 9.45
CA PRO A 454 21.57 -0.85 8.00
C PRO A 454 23.03 -1.02 7.56
N SER A 455 23.29 -2.05 6.77
CA SER A 455 24.63 -2.34 6.23
C SER A 455 24.64 -2.45 4.71
N ASN A 456 23.54 -2.03 4.05
CA ASN A 456 23.32 -2.33 2.66
C ASN A 456 24.09 -1.40 1.75
N PHE A 457 25.01 -1.98 1.01
CA PHE A 457 25.65 -1.43 -0.17
C PHE A 457 25.25 -2.33 -1.35
N ASP A 458 23.99 -2.20 -1.79
CA ASP A 458 23.43 -3.07 -2.82
C ASP A 458 23.53 -2.44 -4.19
N THR A 459 23.88 -3.26 -5.17
CA THR A 459 23.76 -2.92 -6.59
C THR A 459 22.90 -3.96 -7.30
N SER A 460 22.08 -3.49 -8.23
CA SER A 460 21.22 -4.34 -9.05
C SER A 460 21.26 -3.87 -10.49
N ASP A 461 21.32 -4.81 -11.42
CA ASP A 461 21.26 -4.57 -12.87
C ASP A 461 20.26 -5.54 -13.50
N VAL A 462 19.15 -5.02 -14.02
CA VAL A 462 18.05 -5.82 -14.57
C VAL A 462 17.73 -5.38 -15.99
N LEU A 463 17.90 -6.31 -16.95
CA LEU A 463 17.65 -6.08 -18.37
C LEU A 463 16.60 -7.04 -18.90
N HIS A 464 15.50 -6.50 -19.47
CA HIS A 464 14.46 -7.29 -20.14
C HIS A 464 14.23 -6.84 -21.57
N ARG A 465 13.97 -7.79 -22.45
CA ARG A 465 13.69 -7.57 -23.86
C ARG A 465 12.41 -8.25 -24.30
N TYR A 466 11.63 -7.52 -25.11
CA TYR A 466 10.34 -7.97 -25.63
C TYR A 466 10.29 -7.69 -27.13
N TYR A 467 9.70 -8.58 -27.90
CA TYR A 467 9.36 -8.32 -29.29
C TYR A 467 8.05 -8.98 -29.68
N SER A 468 7.33 -8.33 -30.57
CA SER A 468 5.96 -8.70 -30.90
C SER A 468 5.69 -8.48 -32.37
N TYR A 469 4.93 -9.40 -32.96
CA TYR A 469 4.34 -9.27 -34.28
C TYR A 469 2.84 -9.21 -34.14
N TYR A 470 2.17 -8.30 -34.85
CA TYR A 470 0.73 -8.17 -34.78
C TYR A 470 0.10 -7.86 -36.14
N PHE A 471 -1.13 -8.31 -36.29
CA PHE A 471 -1.96 -8.12 -37.46
C PHE A 471 -3.40 -7.85 -37.03
N THR A 472 -4.07 -6.87 -37.69
CA THR A 472 -5.52 -6.65 -37.52
C THR A 472 -6.17 -6.40 -38.87
N ALA A 473 -7.41 -6.87 -39.01
CA ALA A 473 -8.24 -6.61 -40.14
C ALA A 473 -9.65 -6.24 -39.70
N ASN A 474 -10.21 -5.18 -40.26
CA ASN A 474 -11.58 -4.77 -40.06
C ASN A 474 -12.23 -4.55 -41.43
N TYR A 475 -13.37 -5.20 -41.64
CA TYR A 475 -14.16 -5.08 -42.86
C TYR A 475 -15.57 -4.59 -42.50
N VAL A 476 -16.04 -3.56 -43.18
CA VAL A 476 -17.41 -3.02 -42.99
C VAL A 476 -18.12 -3.04 -44.35
N TYR A 477 -19.30 -3.66 -44.37
CA TYR A 477 -20.15 -3.69 -45.56
C TYR A 477 -21.40 -2.81 -45.32
N ASP A 478 -21.60 -1.86 -46.24
CA ASP A 478 -22.73 -0.93 -46.32
C ASP A 478 -23.03 -0.21 -45.01
N ARG A 479 -22.00 0.02 -44.18
CA ARG A 479 -22.12 0.59 -42.81
C ARG A 479 -23.08 -0.19 -41.90
N ARG A 480 -23.51 -1.40 -42.32
CA ARG A 480 -24.43 -2.27 -41.61
C ARG A 480 -23.73 -3.41 -40.88
N TYR A 481 -22.85 -4.08 -41.55
CA TYR A 481 -22.17 -5.29 -41.02
C TYR A 481 -20.68 -5.02 -40.89
N SER A 482 -20.10 -5.30 -39.72
CA SER A 482 -18.65 -5.26 -39.51
C SER A 482 -18.13 -6.63 -39.11
N LEU A 483 -16.98 -7.01 -39.65
CA LEU A 483 -16.19 -8.16 -39.19
C LEU A 483 -14.79 -7.70 -38.83
N PHE A 484 -14.35 -8.05 -37.62
CA PHE A 484 -13.02 -7.68 -37.10
C PHE A 484 -12.25 -8.94 -36.75
N GLY A 485 -10.95 -8.95 -37.05
CA GLY A 485 -10.00 -9.98 -36.65
C GLY A 485 -8.69 -9.39 -36.16
N SER A 486 -8.07 -9.98 -35.17
CA SER A 486 -6.72 -9.62 -34.71
C SER A 486 -5.89 -10.85 -34.37
N TYR A 487 -4.59 -10.75 -34.58
CA TYR A 487 -3.60 -11.78 -34.27
C TYR A 487 -2.33 -11.12 -33.76
N ARG A 488 -1.76 -11.61 -32.66
CA ARG A 488 -0.51 -11.10 -32.09
C ARG A 488 0.29 -12.24 -31.45
N VAL A 489 1.60 -12.17 -31.58
CA VAL A 489 2.55 -13.04 -30.88
C VAL A 489 3.52 -12.16 -30.11
N ASP A 490 3.55 -12.30 -28.80
CA ASP A 490 4.50 -11.64 -27.92
C ASP A 490 5.54 -12.65 -27.44
N LYS A 491 6.80 -12.24 -27.44
CA LYS A 491 7.94 -13.02 -26.93
C LYS A 491 8.72 -12.17 -25.92
N THR A 492 9.24 -12.81 -24.89
CA THR A 492 10.00 -12.19 -23.81
C THR A 492 11.15 -13.09 -23.38
N ASP A 493 12.14 -12.54 -22.74
CA ASP A 493 13.27 -13.25 -22.11
C ASP A 493 12.90 -13.93 -20.78
N LEU A 494 11.75 -13.61 -20.18
CA LEU A 494 11.27 -14.20 -18.91
C LEU A 494 10.93 -15.69 -19.01
N PHE A 495 10.54 -16.16 -20.20
CA PHE A 495 10.13 -17.54 -20.45
C PHE A 495 10.90 -18.18 -21.59
N GLY A 496 10.91 -19.51 -21.56
CA GLY A 496 11.21 -20.24 -22.79
C GLY A 496 12.60 -20.82 -22.87
N THR A 497 12.98 -21.53 -21.83
CA THR A 497 13.94 -22.62 -21.97
C THR A 497 13.41 -23.62 -22.99
N ASP A 498 12.10 -23.95 -22.98
CA ASP A 498 11.47 -24.70 -24.09
C ASP A 498 10.95 -23.73 -25.20
N PRO A 499 11.42 -23.86 -26.46
CA PRO A 499 10.97 -23.02 -27.58
C PRO A 499 9.46 -23.03 -27.82
N LYS A 500 8.74 -24.11 -27.43
CA LYS A 500 7.31 -24.24 -27.52
C LYS A 500 6.54 -23.21 -26.71
N PHE A 501 7.11 -22.73 -25.61
CA PHE A 501 6.46 -21.79 -24.69
C PHE A 501 6.95 -20.34 -24.83
N ARG A 502 7.96 -20.07 -25.69
CA ARG A 502 8.53 -18.73 -25.92
C ARG A 502 7.55 -17.67 -26.43
N GLY A 503 6.55 -18.06 -27.19
CA GLY A 503 5.57 -17.13 -27.73
C GLY A 503 4.24 -17.80 -27.93
N ARG A 504 3.19 -17.21 -27.34
CA ARG A 504 1.83 -17.73 -27.46
C ARG A 504 1.01 -16.80 -28.33
N PRO A 505 0.33 -17.31 -29.39
CA PRO A 505 -0.53 -16.47 -30.20
C PRO A 505 -1.77 -16.04 -29.43
N LEU A 506 -2.02 -14.73 -29.43
CA LEU A 506 -3.22 -14.08 -28.94
C LEU A 506 -4.03 -13.65 -30.15
N TRP A 507 -5.33 -13.91 -30.15
CA TRP A 507 -6.17 -13.54 -31.27
C TRP A 507 -7.59 -13.21 -30.83
N SER A 508 -8.28 -12.43 -31.62
CA SER A 508 -9.69 -12.16 -31.40
C SER A 508 -10.42 -12.02 -32.74
N VAL A 509 -11.69 -12.38 -32.71
CA VAL A 509 -12.63 -12.18 -33.80
C VAL A 509 -13.90 -11.54 -33.25
N GLY A 510 -14.50 -10.64 -34.00
CA GLY A 510 -15.75 -9.98 -33.61
C GLY A 510 -16.56 -9.61 -34.83
N ALA A 511 -17.87 -9.61 -34.64
CA ALA A 511 -18.84 -9.12 -35.62
C ALA A 511 -19.77 -8.09 -34.98
N SER A 512 -20.22 -7.14 -35.79
CA SER A 512 -21.27 -6.22 -35.33
C SER A 512 -22.28 -5.94 -36.44
N TRP A 513 -23.52 -5.73 -36.03
CA TRP A 513 -24.64 -5.38 -36.90
C TRP A 513 -25.24 -4.05 -36.45
N ASN A 514 -25.11 -3.03 -37.33
CA ASN A 514 -25.77 -1.72 -37.14
C ASN A 514 -27.22 -1.80 -37.68
N ALA A 515 -28.10 -2.39 -36.89
CA ALA A 515 -29.47 -2.69 -37.30
C ALA A 515 -30.27 -1.44 -37.67
N HIS A 516 -29.99 -0.28 -37.02
CA HIS A 516 -30.64 1.00 -37.34
C HIS A 516 -30.44 1.48 -38.80
N ASN A 517 -29.43 0.94 -39.51
CA ASN A 517 -29.17 1.24 -40.91
C ASN A 517 -30.00 0.36 -41.88
N GLU A 518 -30.74 -0.63 -41.37
CA GLU A 518 -31.60 -1.49 -42.18
C GLU A 518 -32.84 -0.75 -42.66
N ALA A 519 -33.29 -1.10 -43.88
CA ALA A 519 -34.44 -0.47 -44.50
C ALA A 519 -35.75 -0.56 -43.68
N PHE A 520 -35.90 -1.68 -42.95
CA PHE A 520 -37.12 -1.92 -42.12
C PHE A 520 -37.12 -1.18 -40.76
N LEU A 521 -35.94 -0.68 -40.30
CA LEU A 521 -35.83 0.15 -39.10
C LEU A 521 -35.78 1.67 -39.40
N LYS A 522 -35.38 2.07 -40.61
CA LYS A 522 -35.32 3.48 -41.03
C LYS A 522 -36.65 4.26 -40.82
N PRO A 523 -37.86 3.68 -40.98
CA PRO A 523 -39.09 4.40 -40.72
C PRO A 523 -39.34 4.66 -39.22
N LEU A 524 -38.58 4.06 -38.33
CA LEU A 524 -38.76 4.23 -36.88
C LEU A 524 -37.86 5.36 -36.38
N ASP A 525 -38.28 6.62 -36.58
CA ASP A 525 -37.51 7.83 -36.25
C ASP A 525 -37.09 7.92 -34.78
N TRP A 526 -37.77 7.20 -33.90
CA TRP A 526 -37.43 7.17 -32.47
C TRP A 526 -36.22 6.26 -32.13
N ILE A 527 -35.77 5.40 -33.07
CA ILE A 527 -34.56 4.59 -32.94
C ILE A 527 -33.40 5.30 -33.66
N ASN A 528 -32.48 5.90 -32.92
CA ASN A 528 -31.34 6.63 -33.47
C ASN A 528 -30.13 5.72 -33.68
N VAL A 529 -29.89 4.81 -32.73
CA VAL A 529 -28.84 3.78 -32.79
C VAL A 529 -29.40 2.46 -32.28
N LEU A 530 -29.14 1.38 -33.00
CA LEU A 530 -29.35 0.01 -32.55
C LEU A 530 -28.23 -0.84 -33.17
N LYS A 531 -27.28 -1.27 -32.31
CA LYS A 531 -26.11 -2.03 -32.75
C LYS A 531 -25.89 -3.24 -31.88
N LEU A 532 -25.86 -4.40 -32.47
CA LEU A 532 -25.48 -5.66 -31.82
C LEU A 532 -24.01 -5.96 -32.08
N ARG A 533 -23.32 -6.44 -31.05
CA ARG A 533 -21.91 -6.82 -31.10
C ARG A 533 -21.75 -8.24 -30.53
N ALA A 534 -20.87 -9.03 -31.15
CA ALA A 534 -20.43 -10.29 -30.59
C ALA A 534 -18.93 -10.44 -30.81
N SER A 535 -18.19 -10.88 -29.83
CA SER A 535 -16.76 -11.10 -29.95
C SER A 535 -16.29 -12.29 -29.13
N PHE A 536 -15.24 -12.93 -29.63
CA PHE A 536 -14.47 -13.95 -28.94
C PHE A 536 -12.98 -13.65 -29.08
N GLY A 537 -12.22 -13.80 -27.98
CA GLY A 537 -10.79 -13.58 -28.04
C GLY A 537 -10.02 -14.33 -26.98
N LEU A 538 -8.75 -14.56 -27.28
CA LEU A 538 -7.74 -15.05 -26.35
C LEU A 538 -6.80 -13.89 -26.00
N THR A 539 -6.68 -13.61 -24.71
CA THR A 539 -5.68 -12.68 -24.15
C THR A 539 -4.77 -13.45 -23.20
N GLY A 540 -3.63 -12.88 -22.87
CA GLY A 540 -2.67 -13.45 -21.93
C GLY A 540 -2.32 -12.48 -20.82
N ASN A 541 -1.62 -12.96 -19.82
CA ASN A 541 -0.96 -12.18 -18.80
C ASN A 541 0.40 -12.80 -18.46
N ILE A 542 1.28 -12.02 -17.85
CA ILE A 542 2.61 -12.43 -17.41
C ILE A 542 2.88 -11.83 -16.05
N ASP A 543 3.43 -12.62 -15.17
CA ASP A 543 4.05 -12.13 -13.94
C ASP A 543 5.56 -12.01 -14.16
N SER A 544 6.11 -10.81 -13.96
CA SER A 544 7.54 -10.54 -14.13
C SER A 544 8.38 -10.98 -12.92
N SER A 545 7.75 -11.39 -11.83
CA SER A 545 8.42 -11.91 -10.63
C SER A 545 8.85 -13.37 -10.76
N VAL A 546 8.33 -14.10 -11.76
CA VAL A 546 8.65 -15.52 -11.98
C VAL A 546 9.74 -15.69 -13.04
N SER A 547 10.59 -16.70 -12.85
CA SER A 547 11.66 -17.07 -13.80
C SER A 547 11.52 -18.53 -14.18
N SER A 548 11.80 -18.84 -15.45
CA SER A 548 11.93 -20.23 -15.91
C SER A 548 13.33 -20.83 -15.64
N TYR A 549 14.25 -20.01 -15.22
CA TYR A 549 15.64 -20.40 -14.93
C TYR A 549 15.82 -20.72 -13.45
N LEU A 550 16.81 -21.57 -13.15
CA LEU A 550 17.32 -21.72 -11.81
C LEU A 550 17.86 -20.36 -11.35
N THR A 551 17.38 -19.87 -10.23
CA THR A 551 17.91 -18.63 -9.62
C THR A 551 18.61 -18.94 -8.30
N ALA A 552 19.64 -18.17 -8.01
CA ALA A 552 20.38 -18.26 -6.76
C ALA A 552 20.62 -16.87 -6.18
N SER A 553 20.55 -16.75 -4.87
CA SER A 553 21.08 -15.63 -4.12
C SER A 553 22.55 -15.90 -3.83
N LEU A 554 23.41 -14.93 -4.10
CA LEU A 554 24.80 -14.98 -3.72
C LEU A 554 25.02 -14.04 -2.53
N ASP A 555 25.69 -14.53 -1.51
CA ASP A 555 25.97 -13.79 -0.29
C ASP A 555 27.38 -14.11 0.22
N THR A 556 27.86 -13.32 1.17
CA THR A 556 29.15 -13.57 1.82
C THR A 556 28.90 -14.32 3.13
N ASN A 557 29.55 -15.47 3.28
CA ASN A 557 29.49 -16.21 4.53
C ASN A 557 30.08 -15.39 5.67
N ARG A 558 29.26 -15.11 6.69
CA ARG A 558 29.65 -14.26 7.84
C ARG A 558 30.84 -14.79 8.65
N TYR A 559 31.12 -16.10 8.61
CA TYR A 559 32.16 -16.71 9.44
C TYR A 559 33.53 -16.74 8.77
N ASN A 560 33.59 -16.89 7.45
CA ASN A 560 34.85 -17.07 6.75
C ASN A 560 35.05 -16.10 5.57
N GLY A 561 34.08 -15.20 5.31
CA GLY A 561 34.16 -14.23 4.22
C GLY A 561 34.08 -14.84 2.80
N ALA A 562 33.81 -16.15 2.68
CA ALA A 562 33.73 -16.80 1.39
C ALA A 562 32.36 -16.52 0.71
N LEU A 563 32.36 -16.46 -0.62
CA LEU A 563 31.12 -16.37 -1.39
C LEU A 563 30.30 -17.65 -1.19
N THR A 564 29.05 -17.50 -0.77
CA THR A 564 28.06 -18.58 -0.65
C THR A 564 26.90 -18.34 -1.60
N GLY A 565 26.26 -19.42 -2.05
CA GLY A 565 25.07 -19.37 -2.89
C GLY A 565 23.95 -20.21 -2.31
N SER A 566 22.76 -19.61 -2.20
CA SER A 566 21.51 -20.31 -1.86
C SER A 566 20.60 -20.35 -3.08
N LEU A 567 20.18 -21.53 -3.48
CA LEU A 567 19.22 -21.68 -4.58
C LEU A 567 17.85 -21.16 -4.15
N LEU A 568 17.26 -20.25 -4.93
CA LEU A 568 16.00 -19.59 -4.61
C LEU A 568 14.80 -20.25 -5.29
N THR A 569 14.92 -20.60 -6.56
CA THR A 569 13.82 -21.20 -7.33
C THR A 569 14.34 -22.33 -8.18
N PRO A 570 13.61 -23.49 -8.25
CA PRO A 570 13.93 -24.54 -9.19
C PRO A 570 13.66 -24.10 -10.64
N PRO A 571 14.36 -24.69 -11.63
CA PRO A 571 14.08 -24.39 -13.04
C PRO A 571 12.71 -24.94 -13.43
N ASN A 572 11.94 -24.17 -14.24
CA ASN A 572 10.67 -24.60 -14.80
C ASN A 572 10.59 -24.28 -16.30
N ASP A 573 10.91 -25.26 -17.14
CA ASP A 573 10.90 -25.15 -18.60
C ASP A 573 9.48 -25.04 -19.19
N GLN A 574 8.44 -25.43 -18.40
CA GLN A 574 7.04 -25.40 -18.80
C GLN A 574 6.34 -24.08 -18.48
N LEU A 575 7.06 -23.14 -17.83
CA LEU A 575 6.49 -21.84 -17.48
C LEU A 575 6.10 -21.05 -18.75
N ARG A 576 4.87 -20.53 -18.76
CA ARG A 576 4.27 -19.89 -19.94
C ARG A 576 3.28 -18.79 -19.56
N TRP A 577 2.85 -18.03 -20.58
CA TRP A 577 1.81 -17.02 -20.45
C TRP A 577 0.50 -17.63 -19.92
N GLU A 578 -0.11 -16.94 -18.95
CA GLU A 578 -1.50 -17.18 -18.58
C GLU A 578 -2.41 -16.93 -19.80
N LYS A 579 -3.57 -17.55 -19.82
CA LYS A 579 -4.53 -17.47 -20.91
C LYS A 579 -5.92 -17.16 -20.41
N THR A 580 -6.56 -16.15 -20.99
CA THR A 580 -7.98 -15.83 -20.74
C THR A 580 -8.75 -15.86 -22.06
N ALA A 581 -9.73 -16.76 -22.14
CA ALA A 581 -10.68 -16.82 -23.23
C ALA A 581 -11.93 -16.01 -22.85
N THR A 582 -12.25 -14.98 -23.65
CA THR A 582 -13.37 -14.05 -23.38
C THR A 582 -14.40 -14.13 -24.50
N TRP A 583 -15.65 -14.41 -24.13
CA TRP A 583 -16.86 -14.21 -24.93
C TRP A 583 -17.54 -12.94 -24.47
N ASN A 584 -17.94 -12.08 -25.40
CA ASN A 584 -18.72 -10.88 -25.10
C ASN A 584 -19.83 -10.73 -26.15
N ILE A 585 -21.05 -10.43 -25.70
CA ILE A 585 -22.19 -10.03 -26.51
C ILE A 585 -22.64 -8.66 -25.97
N GLY A 586 -22.77 -7.67 -26.86
CA GLY A 586 -23.12 -6.31 -26.47
C GLY A 586 -24.22 -5.72 -27.35
N LEU A 587 -25.00 -4.85 -26.77
CA LEU A 587 -26.04 -4.02 -27.39
C LEU A 587 -25.73 -2.55 -27.11
N ASP A 588 -25.54 -1.74 -28.17
CA ASP A 588 -25.50 -0.28 -28.07
C ASP A 588 -26.80 0.29 -28.63
N PHE A 589 -27.43 1.22 -27.91
CA PHE A 589 -28.67 1.81 -28.33
C PHE A 589 -28.73 3.30 -28.03
N ALA A 590 -29.47 4.03 -28.86
CA ALA A 590 -29.90 5.39 -28.62
C ALA A 590 -31.30 5.56 -29.17
N VAL A 591 -32.21 6.13 -28.37
CA VAL A 591 -33.60 6.27 -28.72
C VAL A 591 -34.12 7.69 -28.36
N MET A 592 -35.31 8.05 -28.90
CA MET A 592 -35.99 9.31 -28.62
C MET A 592 -35.13 10.55 -28.90
N ASN A 593 -34.52 10.62 -30.11
CA ASN A 593 -33.57 11.67 -30.49
C ASN A 593 -32.39 11.78 -29.55
N TYR A 594 -31.76 10.64 -29.21
CA TYR A 594 -30.62 10.49 -28.28
C TYR A 594 -30.94 10.92 -26.82
N ARG A 595 -32.22 11.06 -26.45
CA ARG A 595 -32.57 11.39 -25.06
C ARG A 595 -32.28 10.25 -24.08
N LEU A 596 -32.39 9.01 -24.52
CA LEU A 596 -31.93 7.83 -23.77
C LEU A 596 -30.95 7.05 -24.64
N HIS A 597 -29.78 6.85 -24.11
CA HIS A 597 -28.76 6.04 -24.78
C HIS A 597 -27.96 5.22 -23.76
N GLY A 598 -27.35 4.15 -24.23
CA GLY A 598 -26.56 3.28 -23.34
C GLY A 598 -26.03 2.06 -24.05
N SER A 599 -25.40 1.21 -23.24
CA SER A 599 -24.89 -0.09 -23.66
C SER A 599 -25.18 -1.15 -22.62
N LEU A 600 -25.42 -2.38 -23.10
CA LEU A 600 -25.53 -3.58 -22.29
C LEU A 600 -24.53 -4.60 -22.81
N ASP A 601 -23.62 -5.07 -21.96
CA ASP A 601 -22.64 -6.10 -22.28
C ASP A 601 -22.82 -7.33 -21.37
N VAL A 602 -22.80 -8.50 -21.96
CA VAL A 602 -22.82 -9.79 -21.25
C VAL A 602 -21.56 -10.53 -21.62
N TYR A 603 -20.78 -10.95 -20.62
CA TYR A 603 -19.51 -11.59 -20.89
C TYR A 603 -19.27 -12.85 -20.05
N ARG A 604 -18.43 -13.72 -20.58
CA ARG A 604 -17.84 -14.85 -19.87
C ARG A 604 -16.35 -14.92 -20.16
N LYS A 605 -15.53 -14.85 -19.10
CA LYS A 605 -14.07 -14.99 -19.15
C LYS A 605 -13.67 -16.31 -18.49
N LYS A 606 -12.87 -17.12 -19.17
CA LYS A 606 -12.27 -18.35 -18.63
C LYS A 606 -10.76 -18.17 -18.59
N GLY A 607 -10.20 -17.99 -17.39
CA GLY A 607 -8.77 -18.07 -17.12
C GLY A 607 -8.32 -19.53 -17.08
N SER A 608 -7.21 -19.82 -17.72
CA SER A 608 -6.53 -21.11 -17.70
C SER A 608 -5.03 -20.89 -17.77
N ASP A 609 -4.26 -21.91 -17.42
CA ASP A 609 -2.81 -21.77 -17.29
C ASP A 609 -2.42 -20.63 -16.32
N LEU A 610 -3.26 -20.34 -15.30
CA LEU A 610 -2.97 -19.32 -14.28
C LEU A 610 -1.82 -19.82 -13.42
N LEU A 611 -0.94 -18.90 -13.03
CA LEU A 611 0.19 -19.18 -12.15
C LEU A 611 -0.33 -19.47 -10.73
N THR A 612 0.06 -20.64 -10.21
CA THR A 612 -0.26 -21.08 -8.85
C THR A 612 0.94 -21.83 -8.29
N SER A 613 1.13 -21.76 -6.98
CA SER A 613 2.08 -22.65 -6.30
C SER A 613 1.54 -24.08 -6.30
N THR A 614 2.44 -25.05 -6.38
CA THR A 614 2.17 -26.49 -6.17
C THR A 614 3.22 -27.04 -5.22
N ASP A 615 2.81 -27.98 -4.38
CA ASP A 615 3.71 -28.65 -3.47
C ASP A 615 4.58 -29.64 -4.24
N LEU A 616 5.85 -29.74 -3.85
CA LEU A 616 6.82 -30.68 -4.39
C LEU A 616 7.21 -31.66 -3.31
N ASP A 617 7.58 -32.86 -3.76
CA ASP A 617 8.20 -33.85 -2.85
C ASP A 617 9.51 -33.27 -2.27
N PRO A 618 9.65 -33.18 -0.93
CA PRO A 618 10.85 -32.62 -0.28
C PRO A 618 12.16 -33.32 -0.69
N THR A 619 12.11 -34.56 -1.21
CA THR A 619 13.29 -35.28 -1.73
C THR A 619 13.92 -34.60 -2.95
N THR A 620 13.17 -33.69 -3.61
CA THR A 620 13.70 -32.87 -4.71
C THR A 620 14.61 -31.73 -4.22
N GLY A 621 14.66 -31.46 -2.91
CA GLY A 621 15.33 -30.31 -2.30
C GLY A 621 14.49 -29.02 -2.31
N TRP A 622 13.23 -29.09 -2.73
CA TRP A 622 12.29 -27.99 -2.82
C TRP A 622 10.94 -28.36 -2.24
N THR A 623 10.28 -27.42 -1.59
CA THR A 623 8.94 -27.63 -1.02
C THR A 623 7.83 -27.15 -1.95
N SER A 624 8.11 -26.21 -2.84
CA SER A 624 7.09 -25.65 -3.75
C SER A 624 7.67 -25.20 -5.10
N LEU A 625 6.80 -25.14 -6.10
CA LEU A 625 7.12 -24.66 -7.46
C LEU A 625 5.93 -23.88 -8.01
N THR A 626 6.19 -22.73 -8.63
CA THR A 626 5.15 -22.01 -9.39
C THR A 626 4.94 -22.65 -10.77
N ILE A 627 3.71 -23.06 -11.05
CA ILE A 627 3.31 -23.72 -12.30
C ILE A 627 2.07 -23.07 -12.92
N ASN A 628 1.85 -23.32 -14.23
CA ASN A 628 0.66 -22.88 -14.96
C ASN A 628 -0.47 -23.92 -14.88
N ASN A 629 -1.16 -24.05 -13.77
CA ASN A 629 -2.21 -25.06 -13.56
C ASN A 629 -3.54 -24.50 -13.04
N GLY A 630 -3.58 -23.26 -12.56
CA GLY A 630 -4.79 -22.63 -12.03
C GLY A 630 -5.85 -22.35 -13.10
N LYS A 631 -7.14 -22.44 -12.72
CA LYS A 631 -8.27 -22.10 -13.59
C LYS A 631 -9.32 -21.29 -12.83
N MET A 632 -9.93 -20.32 -13.51
CA MET A 632 -10.95 -19.45 -12.95
C MET A 632 -11.97 -19.05 -14.02
N THR A 633 -13.21 -18.82 -13.63
CA THR A 633 -14.26 -18.32 -14.53
C THR A 633 -14.90 -17.06 -13.93
N ASN A 634 -15.10 -16.04 -14.76
CA ASN A 634 -15.88 -14.85 -14.47
C ASN A 634 -17.04 -14.76 -15.46
N THR A 635 -18.24 -14.52 -14.97
CA THR A 635 -19.43 -14.27 -15.81
C THR A 635 -20.09 -13.01 -15.29
N GLY A 636 -20.36 -12.05 -16.17
CA GLY A 636 -20.88 -10.76 -15.75
C GLY A 636 -21.79 -10.09 -16.76
N VAL A 637 -22.46 -9.05 -16.26
CA VAL A 637 -23.34 -8.15 -17.01
C VAL A 637 -22.94 -6.72 -16.65
N GLU A 638 -22.77 -5.88 -17.66
CA GLU A 638 -22.49 -4.46 -17.50
C GLU A 638 -23.54 -3.65 -18.24
N LEU A 639 -24.14 -2.67 -17.55
CA LEU A 639 -25.16 -1.77 -18.08
C LEU A 639 -24.71 -0.33 -17.87
N GLN A 640 -24.70 0.47 -18.94
CA GLN A 640 -24.52 1.91 -18.88
C GLN A 640 -25.75 2.58 -19.51
N LEU A 641 -26.32 3.55 -18.82
CA LEU A 641 -27.44 4.36 -19.30
C LEU A 641 -27.17 5.83 -19.07
N GLU A 642 -27.51 6.63 -20.04
CA GLU A 642 -27.57 8.10 -19.92
C GLU A 642 -28.91 8.58 -20.45
N GLY A 643 -29.63 9.36 -19.64
CA GLY A 643 -30.96 9.85 -19.95
C GLY A 643 -31.09 11.35 -19.73
N GLU A 644 -31.58 12.07 -20.74
CA GLU A 644 -32.02 13.45 -20.61
C GLU A 644 -33.51 13.46 -20.26
N ILE A 645 -33.83 13.60 -18.96
CA ILE A 645 -35.22 13.65 -18.44
C ILE A 645 -35.88 14.93 -18.95
N LEU A 646 -35.19 16.08 -18.82
CA LEU A 646 -35.57 17.36 -19.36
C LEU A 646 -34.42 17.96 -20.16
N ARG A 647 -34.69 18.20 -21.47
CA ARG A 647 -33.68 18.77 -22.37
C ARG A 647 -33.74 20.28 -22.36
N ALA A 648 -32.63 20.94 -22.01
CA ALA A 648 -32.46 22.37 -22.17
C ALA A 648 -32.09 22.69 -23.62
N HIS A 649 -32.93 23.52 -24.31
CA HIS A 649 -32.66 24.00 -25.68
C HIS A 649 -31.95 25.35 -25.67
N LYS A 650 -32.18 26.16 -24.65
CA LYS A 650 -31.55 27.48 -24.46
C LYS A 650 -30.86 27.53 -23.10
N ARG A 651 -29.89 28.44 -22.96
CA ARG A 651 -29.18 28.65 -21.71
C ARG A 651 -30.06 28.83 -20.47
N ARG A 652 -31.27 29.45 -20.62
CA ARG A 652 -32.21 29.73 -19.53
C ARG A 652 -33.18 28.58 -19.25
N ASP A 653 -33.16 27.55 -20.07
CA ASP A 653 -34.02 26.39 -19.87
C ASP A 653 -33.43 25.52 -18.75
N LEU A 654 -34.33 24.87 -17.99
CA LEU A 654 -33.95 23.84 -17.05
C LEU A 654 -33.59 22.57 -17.82
N GLY A 655 -32.39 22.00 -17.55
CA GLY A 655 -31.98 20.69 -18.02
C GLY A 655 -31.85 19.74 -16.84
N ILE A 656 -32.30 18.49 -17.01
CA ILE A 656 -32.15 17.41 -16.02
C ILE A 656 -31.66 16.17 -16.76
N SER A 657 -30.52 15.64 -16.35
CA SER A 657 -29.95 14.39 -16.86
C SER A 657 -29.60 13.42 -15.74
N LEU A 658 -29.59 12.14 -16.06
CA LEU A 658 -29.27 11.06 -15.15
C LEU A 658 -28.37 10.07 -15.85
N GLY A 659 -27.16 9.90 -15.32
CA GLY A 659 -26.27 8.80 -15.64
C GLY A 659 -26.46 7.64 -14.66
N PHE A 660 -26.44 6.42 -15.16
CA PHE A 660 -26.50 5.19 -14.38
C PHE A 660 -25.54 4.16 -14.97
N ASN A 661 -24.73 3.54 -14.14
CA ASN A 661 -23.98 2.35 -14.51
C ASN A 661 -24.11 1.26 -13.45
N LEU A 662 -24.09 0.01 -13.91
CA LEU A 662 -24.19 -1.18 -13.08
C LEU A 662 -23.26 -2.25 -13.66
N ALA A 663 -22.44 -2.84 -12.82
CA ALA A 663 -21.67 -4.04 -13.12
C ALA A 663 -22.03 -5.14 -12.13
N TYR A 664 -22.35 -6.31 -12.66
CA TYR A 664 -22.50 -7.55 -11.90
C TYR A 664 -21.46 -8.55 -12.39
N ASN A 665 -20.67 -9.13 -11.48
CA ASN A 665 -19.69 -10.15 -11.81
C ASN A 665 -19.72 -11.31 -10.82
N LYS A 666 -19.88 -12.54 -11.34
CA LYS A 666 -19.78 -13.78 -10.57
C LYS A 666 -18.47 -14.47 -10.91
N ASN A 667 -17.58 -14.56 -9.93
CA ASN A 667 -16.31 -15.27 -10.03
C ASN A 667 -16.41 -16.68 -9.46
N LYS A 668 -15.64 -17.63 -10.02
CA LYS A 668 -15.45 -18.99 -9.47
C LYS A 668 -14.06 -19.50 -9.81
N VAL A 669 -13.30 -19.88 -8.79
CA VAL A 669 -12.06 -20.67 -8.92
C VAL A 669 -12.46 -22.11 -9.25
N THR A 670 -11.95 -22.67 -10.34
CA THR A 670 -12.35 -23.99 -10.85
C THR A 670 -11.23 -25.02 -10.79
N LYS A 671 -10.00 -24.58 -10.48
CA LYS A 671 -8.86 -25.45 -10.20
C LYS A 671 -7.77 -24.69 -9.48
N VAL A 672 -7.22 -25.31 -8.44
CA VAL A 672 -5.98 -24.92 -7.72
C VAL A 672 -4.97 -26.09 -7.77
N SER A 673 -3.72 -25.85 -7.38
CA SER A 673 -2.66 -26.87 -7.37
C SER A 673 -2.09 -27.12 -5.98
N HIS A 674 -2.32 -26.22 -5.05
CA HIS A 674 -2.01 -26.39 -3.66
C HIS A 674 -3.25 -26.88 -2.91
N TYR A 675 -3.08 -27.92 -2.11
CA TYR A 675 -4.13 -28.47 -1.25
C TYR A 675 -3.70 -28.27 0.20
N PRO A 676 -4.55 -27.62 1.03
CA PRO A 676 -4.20 -27.34 2.41
C PRO A 676 -3.99 -28.64 3.22
N GLU A 677 -2.98 -28.66 4.05
CA GLU A 677 -2.67 -29.79 4.94
C GLU A 677 -3.52 -29.76 6.23
N SER A 678 -4.07 -28.60 6.58
CA SER A 678 -4.88 -28.42 7.78
C SER A 678 -6.10 -27.51 7.53
N GLY A 679 -7.09 -27.58 8.42
CA GLY A 679 -8.23 -26.70 8.41
C GLY A 679 -7.86 -25.24 8.71
N SER A 680 -6.89 -24.99 9.59
CA SER A 680 -6.41 -23.63 9.89
C SER A 680 -5.72 -22.97 8.69
N GLU A 681 -4.94 -23.73 7.94
CA GLU A 681 -4.38 -23.27 6.67
C GLU A 681 -5.51 -22.91 5.68
N TYR A 682 -6.52 -23.78 5.57
CA TYR A 682 -7.68 -23.53 4.69
C TYR A 682 -8.39 -22.21 5.03
N LEU A 683 -8.57 -21.88 6.32
CA LEU A 683 -9.19 -20.61 6.73
C LEU A 683 -8.37 -19.38 6.29
N SER A 684 -7.06 -19.49 6.22
CA SER A 684 -6.13 -18.39 5.88
C SER A 684 -5.92 -18.20 4.38
N MET A 685 -6.24 -19.22 3.55
CA MET A 685 -6.08 -19.17 2.11
C MET A 685 -7.03 -18.16 1.47
N SER A 686 -6.61 -17.57 0.34
CA SER A 686 -7.44 -16.70 -0.51
C SER A 686 -8.03 -17.42 -1.73
N LEU A 687 -7.54 -18.62 -2.05
CA LEU A 687 -7.90 -19.41 -3.22
C LEU A 687 -8.51 -20.76 -2.82
N HIS A 688 -9.79 -20.94 -3.02
CA HIS A 688 -10.52 -22.18 -2.71
C HIS A 688 -11.19 -22.74 -3.96
N GLU A 689 -10.93 -23.99 -4.31
CA GLU A 689 -11.57 -24.63 -5.47
C GLU A 689 -13.10 -24.75 -5.24
N GLY A 690 -13.87 -24.35 -6.23
CA GLY A 690 -15.33 -24.34 -6.15
C GLY A 690 -15.95 -23.03 -5.69
N TYR A 691 -15.17 -22.12 -5.09
CA TYR A 691 -15.64 -20.85 -4.49
C TYR A 691 -15.15 -19.63 -5.27
N PRO A 692 -15.68 -18.43 -4.97
CA PRO A 692 -15.14 -17.18 -5.52
C PRO A 692 -13.70 -16.93 -5.08
N LEU A 693 -12.94 -16.20 -5.86
CA LEU A 693 -11.68 -15.59 -5.43
C LEU A 693 -11.95 -14.68 -4.21
N ASN A 694 -11.02 -14.64 -3.27
CA ASN A 694 -11.15 -13.81 -2.07
C ASN A 694 -12.34 -14.23 -1.18
N SER A 695 -12.50 -15.52 -1.01
CA SER A 695 -13.50 -16.09 -0.10
C SER A 695 -13.09 -15.97 1.35
N LEU A 696 -14.06 -15.71 2.22
CA LEU A 696 -13.93 -15.81 3.68
C LEU A 696 -14.47 -17.17 4.12
N PHE A 697 -13.66 -17.89 4.88
CA PHE A 697 -14.07 -19.10 5.57
C PHE A 697 -13.98 -18.87 7.08
N SER A 698 -14.82 -19.53 7.82
CA SER A 698 -14.99 -19.31 9.25
C SER A 698 -15.18 -20.66 9.97
N ILE A 699 -15.01 -20.65 11.29
CA ILE A 699 -15.48 -21.72 12.18
C ILE A 699 -16.97 -21.53 12.46
N ASP A 700 -17.72 -22.63 12.63
CA ASP A 700 -19.08 -22.58 13.19
C ASP A 700 -18.98 -22.40 14.70
N TYR A 701 -18.96 -21.13 15.12
CA TYR A 701 -18.73 -20.75 16.51
C TYR A 701 -19.87 -21.21 17.41
N ALA A 702 -19.52 -21.96 18.49
CA ALA A 702 -20.43 -22.56 19.44
C ALA A 702 -20.57 -21.77 20.76
N GLY A 703 -19.86 -20.64 20.90
CA GLY A 703 -19.75 -19.88 22.13
C GLY A 703 -18.45 -20.14 22.88
N LEU A 704 -18.30 -19.53 24.06
CA LEU A 704 -17.23 -19.86 25.00
C LEU A 704 -17.64 -21.04 25.87
N ILE A 705 -16.79 -22.05 25.93
CA ILE A 705 -17.00 -23.28 26.67
C ILE A 705 -16.09 -23.28 27.89
N GLU A 706 -16.65 -23.34 29.10
CA GLU A 706 -15.88 -23.42 30.33
C GLU A 706 -15.48 -24.88 30.62
N GLN A 707 -14.20 -25.10 30.90
CA GLN A 707 -13.65 -26.37 31.38
C GLN A 707 -12.64 -26.07 32.49
N ASP A 708 -12.89 -26.56 33.69
CA ASP A 708 -12.03 -26.39 34.88
C ASP A 708 -11.64 -24.91 35.16
N GLY A 709 -12.58 -23.97 34.94
CA GLY A 709 -12.36 -22.54 35.17
C GLY A 709 -11.64 -21.81 34.01
N ILE A 710 -11.31 -22.51 32.94
CA ILE A 710 -10.70 -21.94 31.72
C ILE A 710 -11.76 -21.89 30.63
N TYR A 711 -11.78 -20.80 29.90
CA TYR A 711 -12.70 -20.59 28.76
C TYR A 711 -12.00 -20.85 27.44
N PHE A 712 -12.64 -21.66 26.61
CA PHE A 712 -12.18 -22.05 25.27
C PHE A 712 -13.13 -21.52 24.22
N VAL A 713 -12.59 -21.10 23.06
CA VAL A 713 -13.40 -20.84 21.88
C VAL A 713 -13.97 -22.15 21.36
N GLY A 714 -15.29 -22.35 21.55
CA GLY A 714 -16.00 -23.54 21.08
C GLY A 714 -16.34 -23.42 19.60
N TRP A 715 -16.16 -24.51 18.86
CA TRP A 715 -16.58 -24.63 17.46
C TRP A 715 -17.24 -25.97 17.18
N ARG A 716 -18.15 -26.01 16.20
CA ARG A 716 -18.82 -27.24 15.76
C ARG A 716 -18.14 -27.78 14.52
N ASP A 717 -17.94 -29.07 14.51
CA ASP A 717 -17.52 -29.79 13.30
C ASP A 717 -18.71 -29.97 12.31
N LYS A 718 -18.45 -30.61 11.17
CA LYS A 718 -19.45 -30.93 10.14
C LYS A 718 -20.59 -31.82 10.64
N ASP A 719 -20.36 -32.63 11.70
CA ASP A 719 -21.32 -33.57 12.29
C ASP A 719 -22.13 -32.92 13.44
N GLY A 720 -21.75 -31.67 13.82
CA GLY A 720 -22.41 -30.86 14.85
C GLY A 720 -21.88 -31.10 16.27
N GLU A 721 -20.78 -31.86 16.42
CA GLU A 721 -20.10 -32.03 17.70
C GLU A 721 -19.32 -30.76 18.07
N VAL A 722 -19.30 -30.42 19.36
CA VAL A 722 -18.63 -29.22 19.87
C VAL A 722 -17.22 -29.55 20.33
N HIS A 723 -16.26 -28.83 19.83
CA HIS A 723 -14.85 -28.96 20.13
C HIS A 723 -14.31 -27.70 20.81
N THR A 724 -13.26 -27.87 21.62
CA THR A 724 -12.56 -26.80 22.36
C THR A 724 -11.06 -26.74 22.05
N GLU A 725 -10.57 -27.64 21.22
CA GLU A 725 -9.20 -27.64 20.74
C GLU A 725 -8.99 -26.47 19.80
N SER A 726 -7.76 -25.90 19.79
CA SER A 726 -7.39 -24.86 18.79
C SER A 726 -7.50 -25.40 17.37
N ILE A 727 -7.94 -24.56 16.44
CA ILE A 727 -7.97 -24.87 15.01
C ILE A 727 -6.59 -25.25 14.45
N GLY A 728 -5.51 -24.88 15.14
CA GLY A 728 -4.13 -25.26 14.81
C GLY A 728 -3.71 -26.65 15.34
N SER A 729 -4.53 -27.31 16.17
CA SER A 729 -4.20 -28.60 16.79
C SER A 729 -4.19 -29.80 15.84
N GLY A 730 -4.76 -29.66 14.64
CA GLY A 730 -4.96 -30.72 13.66
C GLY A 730 -6.29 -31.47 13.81
N VAL A 731 -7.12 -31.14 14.80
CA VAL A 731 -8.49 -31.66 14.96
C VAL A 731 -9.44 -30.99 13.97
N PHE A 732 -9.31 -29.68 13.79
CA PHE A 732 -10.09 -28.91 12.81
C PHE A 732 -9.65 -29.23 11.38
N THR A 733 -10.58 -29.75 10.59
CA THR A 733 -10.33 -30.18 9.21
C THR A 733 -10.87 -29.19 8.17
N VAL A 734 -10.53 -29.40 6.91
CA VAL A 734 -11.05 -28.60 5.79
C VAL A 734 -12.57 -28.68 5.67
N GLU A 735 -13.17 -29.82 6.04
CA GLU A 735 -14.61 -30.08 5.94
C GLU A 735 -15.41 -29.33 7.01
N ASP A 736 -14.78 -28.91 8.09
CA ASP A 736 -15.41 -28.16 9.19
C ASP A 736 -15.48 -26.66 8.90
N ALA A 737 -14.77 -26.18 7.87
CA ALA A 737 -14.73 -24.78 7.51
C ALA A 737 -16.02 -24.31 6.82
N VAL A 738 -16.66 -23.28 7.34
CA VAL A 738 -17.93 -22.71 6.84
C VAL A 738 -17.65 -21.55 5.89
N PHE A 739 -18.21 -21.61 4.68
CA PHE A 739 -18.14 -20.52 3.72
C PHE A 739 -18.97 -19.30 4.18
N SER A 740 -18.31 -18.18 4.46
CA SER A 740 -18.92 -16.96 5.00
C SER A 740 -19.09 -15.85 3.96
N GLY A 741 -18.75 -16.10 2.70
CA GLY A 741 -18.93 -15.15 1.61
C GLY A 741 -17.62 -14.76 0.93
N THR A 742 -17.67 -13.79 0.05
CA THR A 742 -16.49 -13.17 -0.59
C THR A 742 -16.36 -11.72 -0.17
N TYR A 743 -15.13 -11.24 0.01
CA TYR A 743 -14.90 -9.81 0.28
C TYR A 743 -14.76 -8.96 -1.01
N THR A 744 -14.87 -9.55 -2.18
CA THR A 744 -14.94 -8.84 -3.46
C THR A 744 -16.37 -8.48 -3.81
N PRO A 745 -16.72 -7.20 -4.04
CA PRO A 745 -18.07 -6.80 -4.46
C PRO A 745 -18.50 -7.54 -5.73
N THR A 746 -19.67 -8.19 -5.69
CA THR A 746 -20.28 -8.82 -6.88
C THR A 746 -21.15 -7.84 -7.66
N ILE A 747 -21.63 -6.78 -7.02
CA ILE A 747 -22.40 -5.69 -7.61
C ILE A 747 -21.67 -4.38 -7.34
N SER A 748 -21.48 -3.57 -8.37
CA SER A 748 -20.96 -2.20 -8.24
C SER A 748 -21.61 -1.28 -9.27
N GLY A 749 -21.73 0.01 -8.95
CA GLY A 749 -22.26 0.96 -9.90
C GLY A 749 -22.27 2.39 -9.38
N ALA A 750 -22.82 3.28 -10.20
CA ALA A 750 -22.98 4.68 -9.84
C ALA A 750 -24.27 5.27 -10.41
N ILE A 751 -24.78 6.28 -9.71
CA ILE A 751 -25.89 7.14 -10.13
C ILE A 751 -25.37 8.57 -10.14
N THR A 752 -25.51 9.27 -11.27
CA THR A 752 -25.00 10.61 -11.47
C THR A 752 -26.08 11.55 -11.99
N PRO A 753 -26.95 12.10 -11.10
CA PRO A 753 -27.89 13.14 -11.48
C PRO A 753 -27.15 14.46 -11.76
N GLU A 754 -27.63 15.20 -12.76
CA GLU A 754 -27.20 16.55 -13.08
C GLU A 754 -28.38 17.45 -13.41
N ILE A 755 -28.35 18.67 -12.87
CA ILE A 755 -29.31 19.74 -13.13
C ILE A 755 -28.54 20.93 -13.70
N THR A 756 -29.02 21.46 -14.81
CA THR A 756 -28.45 22.67 -15.45
C THR A 756 -29.50 23.76 -15.60
N TRP A 757 -29.14 25.00 -15.30
CA TRP A 757 -30.02 26.14 -15.45
C TRP A 757 -29.23 27.46 -15.58
N ASN A 758 -29.47 28.21 -16.64
CA ASN A 758 -28.90 29.56 -16.88
C ASN A 758 -27.35 29.64 -16.69
N GLY A 759 -26.65 28.58 -17.02
CA GLY A 759 -25.20 28.46 -16.89
C GLY A 759 -24.75 27.86 -15.55
N PHE A 760 -25.62 27.70 -14.57
CA PHE A 760 -25.34 26.86 -13.40
C PHE A 760 -25.47 25.38 -13.75
N SER A 761 -24.65 24.56 -13.12
CA SER A 761 -24.78 23.10 -13.10
C SER A 761 -24.59 22.59 -11.69
N LEU A 762 -25.44 21.68 -11.28
CA LEU A 762 -25.35 20.96 -10.00
C LEU A 762 -25.37 19.47 -10.31
N SER A 763 -24.30 18.75 -9.95
CA SER A 763 -24.22 17.30 -10.11
C SER A 763 -23.79 16.64 -8.82
N ALA A 764 -24.19 15.37 -8.64
CA ALA A 764 -23.77 14.53 -7.54
C ALA A 764 -23.41 13.13 -8.07
N MET A 765 -22.49 12.42 -7.39
CA MET A 765 -22.11 11.05 -7.70
C MET A 765 -22.35 10.15 -6.50
N PHE A 766 -23.26 9.21 -6.66
CA PHE A 766 -23.52 8.15 -5.69
C PHE A 766 -22.94 6.84 -6.22
N ASN A 767 -21.95 6.29 -5.52
CA ASN A 767 -21.44 4.96 -5.79
C ASN A 767 -22.10 3.96 -4.86
N PHE A 768 -22.39 2.77 -5.37
CA PHE A 768 -22.90 1.67 -4.55
C PHE A 768 -22.13 0.38 -4.84
N TYR A 769 -21.98 -0.41 -3.77
CA TYR A 769 -21.31 -1.72 -3.80
C TYR A 769 -22.13 -2.71 -2.98
N GLY A 770 -22.17 -3.98 -3.41
CA GLY A 770 -22.95 -5.00 -2.73
C GLY A 770 -22.53 -6.42 -3.07
N GLY A 771 -23.16 -7.37 -2.35
CA GLY A 771 -22.90 -8.79 -2.53
C GLY A 771 -21.54 -9.26 -2.05
N HIS A 772 -20.97 -8.57 -1.06
CA HIS A 772 -19.70 -8.91 -0.43
C HIS A 772 -19.78 -8.77 1.09
N TYR A 773 -18.79 -9.32 1.78
CA TYR A 773 -18.75 -9.47 3.22
C TYR A 773 -17.39 -9.05 3.75
N MET A 774 -17.30 -8.76 5.04
CA MET A 774 -16.06 -8.42 5.75
C MET A 774 -16.15 -8.87 7.20
N ARG A 775 -15.03 -9.13 7.82
CA ARG A 775 -14.93 -9.22 9.27
C ARG A 775 -15.01 -7.81 9.86
N THR A 776 -15.68 -7.68 10.99
CA THR A 776 -15.92 -6.38 11.63
C THR A 776 -15.29 -6.26 13.01
N ASP A 777 -14.89 -7.39 13.60
CA ASP A 777 -14.28 -7.48 14.91
C ASP A 777 -12.81 -7.86 14.80
N ASN A 778 -11.97 -6.90 15.16
CA ASN A 778 -10.56 -7.16 15.47
C ASN A 778 -10.32 -7.24 16.98
N ASP A 779 -11.38 -7.14 17.76
CA ASP A 779 -11.30 -7.03 19.22
C ASP A 779 -10.64 -8.25 19.87
N VAL A 780 -10.77 -9.41 19.24
CA VAL A 780 -10.17 -10.65 19.70
C VAL A 780 -8.65 -10.67 19.52
N TRP A 781 -8.15 -10.06 18.48
CA TRP A 781 -6.70 -9.94 18.22
C TRP A 781 -5.97 -9.14 19.31
N THR A 782 -6.62 -8.10 19.81
CA THR A 782 -6.06 -7.27 20.88
C THR A 782 -6.23 -7.90 22.26
N ALA A 783 -7.13 -8.85 22.41
CA ALA A 783 -7.32 -9.59 23.67
C ALA A 783 -6.22 -10.64 23.95
N THR A 784 -5.51 -11.08 22.93
CA THR A 784 -4.31 -11.93 23.06
C THR A 784 -3.07 -11.20 23.53
N ILE A 785 -3.20 -9.96 23.83
CA ILE A 785 -2.17 -9.11 24.37
C ILE A 785 -1.74 -9.55 25.78
N GLY A 786 -1.43 -10.72 26.02
CA GLY A 786 -1.00 -11.18 27.33
C GLY A 786 -0.14 -12.41 27.27
N ASN A 787 0.02 -12.96 26.07
CA ASN A 787 0.46 -14.32 25.99
C ASN A 787 1.82 -14.50 25.42
N SER A 788 2.77 -14.04 25.75
CA SER A 788 4.12 -14.50 25.51
C SER A 788 5.13 -13.39 25.75
N SER A 789 5.77 -13.46 26.80
CA SER A 789 7.06 -12.81 27.03
C SER A 789 7.10 -11.32 27.39
N GLY A 790 6.01 -10.67 27.75
CA GLY A 790 6.15 -9.31 28.28
C GLY A 790 4.84 -8.55 28.36
N TYR A 791 4.52 -8.11 29.53
CA TYR A 791 3.34 -7.29 29.87
C TYR A 791 3.20 -5.98 29.08
N LYS A 792 4.23 -5.56 28.37
CA LYS A 792 4.19 -4.41 27.48
C LYS A 792 3.15 -4.59 26.38
N GLY A 793 2.98 -5.81 25.90
CA GLY A 793 1.94 -6.15 24.94
C GLY A 793 0.53 -5.95 25.49
N ALA A 794 0.28 -6.33 26.76
CA ALA A 794 -1.09 -6.35 27.28
C ALA A 794 -1.69 -4.97 27.55
N PHE A 795 -0.88 -3.98 27.89
CA PHE A 795 -1.38 -2.69 28.37
C PHE A 795 -0.60 -1.49 27.82
N GLY A 796 0.50 -1.73 27.11
CA GLY A 796 1.28 -0.71 26.43
C GLY A 796 0.70 -0.24 25.09
N ASP A 797 -0.14 -1.09 24.46
CA ASP A 797 -0.79 -0.71 23.22
C ASP A 797 -2.04 0.12 23.51
N ALA A 798 -2.01 1.35 23.03
CA ALA A 798 -3.11 2.31 23.16
C ALA A 798 -4.36 1.95 22.34
N SER A 799 -4.42 0.76 21.77
CA SER A 799 -5.46 0.35 20.80
C SER A 799 -6.52 -0.60 21.37
N VAL A 800 -6.81 -0.53 22.67
CA VAL A 800 -7.90 -1.32 23.25
C VAL A 800 -9.24 -0.82 22.70
N PRO A 801 -10.02 -1.66 21.98
CA PRO A 801 -11.33 -1.27 21.49
C PRO A 801 -12.33 -1.09 22.64
N LYS A 802 -13.29 -0.16 22.50
CA LYS A 802 -14.35 0.02 23.51
C LYS A 802 -15.22 -1.23 23.66
N ASP A 803 -15.44 -1.96 22.59
CA ASP A 803 -16.23 -3.20 22.62
C ASP A 803 -15.58 -4.26 23.52
N TYR A 804 -14.26 -4.22 23.66
CA TYR A 804 -13.51 -5.09 24.58
C TYR A 804 -13.87 -4.85 26.05
N LEU A 805 -14.20 -3.62 26.43
CA LEU A 805 -14.60 -3.27 27.79
C LEU A 805 -15.89 -3.95 28.22
N ARG A 806 -16.77 -4.34 27.27
CA ARG A 806 -17.99 -5.11 27.55
C ARG A 806 -17.66 -6.50 28.13
N TYR A 807 -16.58 -7.09 27.69
CA TYR A 807 -16.18 -8.45 28.04
C TYR A 807 -15.86 -8.57 29.54
N TRP A 808 -15.11 -7.67 30.10
CA TRP A 808 -14.84 -7.70 31.55
C TRP A 808 -16.02 -7.16 32.38
N GLN A 809 -16.94 -6.43 31.79
CA GLN A 809 -18.21 -6.03 32.43
C GLN A 809 -19.29 -7.11 32.42
N GLY A 810 -19.04 -8.25 31.80
CA GLY A 810 -19.96 -9.39 31.76
C GLY A 810 -21.12 -9.28 30.80
N ASP A 811 -21.02 -8.43 29.81
CA ASP A 811 -22.13 -8.10 28.89
C ASP A 811 -22.13 -8.94 27.58
N THR A 812 -21.39 -10.03 27.55
CA THR A 812 -21.29 -10.89 26.35
C THR A 812 -21.01 -12.35 26.74
N ASP A 813 -20.66 -13.17 25.75
CA ASP A 813 -20.23 -14.56 25.94
C ASP A 813 -18.94 -14.69 26.78
N VAL A 814 -18.28 -13.57 27.09
CA VAL A 814 -17.06 -13.53 27.89
C VAL A 814 -17.41 -13.23 29.35
N PRO A 815 -16.99 -14.03 30.32
CA PRO A 815 -17.29 -13.85 31.75
C PRO A 815 -16.72 -12.56 32.33
N ALA A 816 -17.47 -11.94 33.26
CA ALA A 816 -17.12 -10.65 33.88
C ALA A 816 -15.81 -10.64 34.69
N ASN A 817 -15.41 -11.78 35.20
CA ASN A 817 -14.31 -11.97 36.15
C ASN A 817 -13.06 -12.62 35.55
N GLY A 818 -12.97 -12.66 34.20
CA GLY A 818 -11.79 -13.25 33.52
C GLY A 818 -10.59 -12.29 33.53
N TYR A 819 -9.52 -12.68 34.21
CA TYR A 819 -8.19 -12.17 33.89
C TYR A 819 -7.75 -12.86 32.60
N LEU A 820 -7.79 -12.14 31.50
CA LEU A 820 -7.83 -12.72 30.16
C LEU A 820 -6.66 -13.64 29.81
N SER A 821 -5.46 -13.36 30.29
CA SER A 821 -4.29 -14.19 29.97
C SER A 821 -4.25 -15.54 30.67
N ILE A 822 -5.01 -15.71 31.74
CA ILE A 822 -4.98 -16.94 32.60
C ILE A 822 -6.18 -17.85 32.32
N HIS A 823 -7.32 -17.25 31.99
CA HIS A 823 -8.60 -17.98 31.92
C HIS A 823 -9.09 -18.27 30.51
N TYR A 824 -8.38 -17.81 29.48
CA TYR A 824 -8.76 -18.06 28.08
C TYR A 824 -7.68 -18.86 27.36
N ASN A 825 -8.11 -19.88 26.65
CA ASN A 825 -7.26 -20.65 25.75
C ASN A 825 -7.80 -20.53 24.31
N ASN A 826 -6.93 -20.63 23.32
CA ASN A 826 -7.21 -20.55 21.88
C ASN A 826 -8.09 -19.34 21.47
N ILE A 827 -8.03 -18.23 22.21
CA ILE A 827 -8.86 -17.03 21.94
C ILE A 827 -8.61 -16.45 20.54
N ASP A 828 -7.43 -16.64 19.98
CA ASP A 828 -7.07 -16.21 18.61
C ASP A 828 -7.99 -16.82 17.56
N ASP A 829 -8.51 -18.01 17.81
CA ASP A 829 -9.41 -18.71 16.91
C ASP A 829 -10.75 -17.98 16.76
N ALA A 830 -11.11 -17.13 17.74
CA ALA A 830 -12.35 -16.35 17.69
C ALA A 830 -12.38 -15.31 16.55
N LEU A 831 -11.22 -14.92 15.99
CA LEU A 831 -11.17 -14.11 14.79
C LEU A 831 -11.95 -14.78 13.64
N TYR A 832 -11.86 -16.10 13.55
CA TYR A 832 -12.44 -16.89 12.46
C TYR A 832 -13.92 -17.26 12.70
N ARG A 833 -14.56 -16.84 13.81
CA ARG A 833 -15.97 -17.11 14.06
C ARG A 833 -16.86 -16.56 12.94
N HIS A 834 -17.87 -17.34 12.52
CA HIS A 834 -18.82 -16.92 11.47
C HIS A 834 -19.64 -15.69 11.87
N THR A 835 -19.87 -15.47 13.17
CA THR A 835 -20.60 -14.33 13.74
C THR A 835 -19.84 -13.00 13.60
N ASN A 836 -18.54 -13.04 13.29
CA ASN A 836 -17.70 -11.87 13.02
C ASN A 836 -17.81 -11.38 11.56
N VAL A 837 -18.52 -12.08 10.70
CA VAL A 837 -18.63 -11.75 9.27
C VAL A 837 -19.97 -11.06 9.00
N GLU A 838 -19.91 -9.82 8.53
CA GLU A 838 -21.08 -9.01 8.20
C GLU A 838 -21.10 -8.57 6.73
N HIS A 839 -22.28 -8.10 6.30
CA HIS A 839 -22.42 -7.50 4.97
C HIS A 839 -21.59 -6.23 4.84
N ALA A 840 -20.69 -6.18 3.85
CA ALA A 840 -19.86 -5.01 3.52
C ALA A 840 -20.51 -4.09 2.47
N GLY A 841 -21.80 -4.27 2.15
CA GLY A 841 -22.52 -3.41 1.18
C GLY A 841 -22.66 -1.97 1.67
N TYR A 842 -22.51 -1.00 0.76
CA TYR A 842 -22.63 0.43 1.09
C TYR A 842 -23.03 1.29 -0.12
N VAL A 843 -23.53 2.49 0.18
CA VAL A 843 -23.70 3.60 -0.77
C VAL A 843 -22.87 4.77 -0.30
N LYS A 844 -22.14 5.42 -1.21
CA LYS A 844 -21.27 6.57 -0.90
C LYS A 844 -21.58 7.75 -1.82
N LEU A 845 -21.90 8.89 -1.21
CA LEU A 845 -21.95 10.16 -1.93
C LEU A 845 -20.51 10.66 -2.09
N ARG A 846 -19.94 10.36 -3.26
CA ARG A 846 -18.54 10.64 -3.57
C ARG A 846 -18.24 12.10 -3.71
N ASN A 847 -19.09 12.80 -4.45
CA ASN A 847 -18.94 14.24 -4.64
C ASN A 847 -20.29 14.93 -4.93
N ILE A 848 -20.28 16.24 -4.67
CA ILE A 848 -21.26 17.21 -5.14
C ILE A 848 -20.48 18.31 -5.85
N VAL A 849 -20.87 18.66 -7.09
CA VAL A 849 -20.21 19.68 -7.90
C VAL A 849 -21.22 20.78 -8.25
N LEU A 850 -20.93 22.01 -7.85
CA LEU A 850 -21.62 23.21 -8.30
C LEU A 850 -20.76 23.93 -9.32
N GLY A 851 -21.29 24.16 -10.52
CA GLY A 851 -20.60 24.84 -11.59
C GLY A 851 -21.31 26.09 -12.07
N TYR A 852 -20.56 27.04 -12.62
CA TYR A 852 -21.07 28.18 -13.34
C TYR A 852 -20.25 28.44 -14.62
N ASP A 853 -20.91 28.33 -15.75
CA ASP A 853 -20.36 28.66 -17.06
C ASP A 853 -20.79 30.08 -17.45
N PHE A 854 -19.82 30.99 -17.59
CA PHE A 854 -20.11 32.38 -17.93
C PHE A 854 -20.68 32.50 -19.35
N SER A 855 -21.54 33.51 -19.57
CA SER A 855 -22.10 33.71 -20.90
C SER A 855 -21.03 34.16 -21.89
N LYS A 856 -21.16 33.81 -23.16
CA LYS A 856 -20.23 34.21 -24.21
C LYS A 856 -20.12 35.76 -24.32
N ARG A 857 -21.17 36.52 -23.94
CA ARG A 857 -21.13 38.00 -23.91
C ARG A 857 -20.13 38.49 -22.83
N VAL A 858 -20.17 37.90 -21.61
CA VAL A 858 -19.26 38.26 -20.53
C VAL A 858 -17.82 37.86 -20.91
N CYS A 859 -17.63 36.63 -21.38
CA CYS A 859 -16.32 36.15 -21.77
C CYS A 859 -15.66 37.08 -22.81
N ARG A 860 -16.38 37.44 -23.88
CA ARG A 860 -15.86 38.35 -24.92
C ARG A 860 -15.54 39.75 -24.41
N ALA A 861 -16.31 40.25 -23.43
CA ALA A 861 -16.08 41.59 -22.86
C ALA A 861 -14.74 41.65 -22.08
N ILE A 862 -14.22 40.53 -21.63
CA ILE A 862 -12.93 40.39 -20.93
C ILE A 862 -11.87 39.72 -21.80
N GLY A 863 -12.10 39.52 -23.09
CA GLY A 863 -11.14 38.95 -24.03
C GLY A 863 -10.99 37.45 -23.99
N LEU A 864 -11.94 36.72 -23.38
CA LEU A 864 -11.92 35.24 -23.28
C LEU A 864 -12.92 34.59 -24.25
N ASN A 865 -12.61 33.39 -24.69
CA ASN A 865 -13.55 32.54 -25.41
C ASN A 865 -14.48 31.76 -24.46
N ASP A 866 -13.96 31.33 -23.30
CA ASP A 866 -14.67 30.56 -22.32
C ASP A 866 -14.17 30.87 -20.89
N LEU A 867 -15.04 30.88 -19.91
CA LEU A 867 -14.72 31.06 -18.49
C LEU A 867 -15.67 30.21 -17.67
N ARG A 868 -15.13 29.41 -16.74
CA ARG A 868 -15.89 28.51 -15.89
C ARG A 868 -15.36 28.52 -14.45
N LEU A 869 -16.27 28.46 -13.50
CA LEU A 869 -15.98 28.21 -12.09
C LEU A 869 -16.63 26.90 -11.68
N ARG A 870 -15.92 26.12 -10.88
CA ARG A 870 -16.45 24.89 -10.24
C ARG A 870 -16.10 24.93 -8.77
N PHE A 871 -17.04 24.50 -7.95
CA PHE A 871 -16.86 24.18 -6.54
C PHE A 871 -17.29 22.74 -6.31
N GLN A 872 -16.44 21.94 -5.66
CA GLN A 872 -16.67 20.52 -5.45
C GLN A 872 -16.39 20.14 -4.01
N ILE A 873 -17.27 19.32 -3.44
CA ILE A 873 -17.05 18.65 -2.14
C ILE A 873 -16.88 17.16 -2.42
N ASN A 874 -15.81 16.56 -1.90
CA ASN A 874 -15.55 15.13 -2.03
C ASN A 874 -15.72 14.40 -0.69
N ASN A 875 -15.97 13.09 -0.74
CA ASN A 875 -16.12 12.18 0.40
C ASN A 875 -17.20 12.68 1.37
N VAL A 876 -18.38 13.02 0.84
CA VAL A 876 -19.45 13.72 1.59
C VAL A 876 -19.99 12.85 2.71
N CYS A 877 -20.45 11.61 2.39
CA CYS A 877 -20.93 10.64 3.39
C CYS A 877 -20.96 9.21 2.83
N THR A 878 -20.95 8.24 3.74
CA THR A 878 -21.08 6.79 3.48
C THR A 878 -22.25 6.24 4.29
N TRP A 879 -23.12 5.44 3.66
CA TRP A 879 -24.16 4.64 4.30
C TRP A 879 -23.79 3.17 4.16
N ALA A 880 -23.28 2.59 5.24
CA ALA A 880 -22.87 1.19 5.31
C ALA A 880 -23.99 0.29 5.80
N ARG A 881 -24.01 -0.98 5.38
CA ARG A 881 -25.02 -1.96 5.76
C ARG A 881 -24.65 -2.74 7.04
N ASN A 882 -23.37 -2.73 7.45
CA ASN A 882 -22.94 -3.46 8.64
C ASN A 882 -23.55 -2.84 9.92
N SER A 883 -23.67 -3.66 10.99
CA SER A 883 -24.31 -3.27 12.26
C SER A 883 -23.52 -2.19 13.01
N LYS A 884 -22.20 -2.13 12.82
CA LYS A 884 -21.29 -1.19 13.51
C LYS A 884 -21.16 0.17 12.80
N GLY A 885 -21.76 0.36 11.61
CA GLY A 885 -21.65 1.60 10.82
C GLY A 885 -20.23 1.89 10.32
N LEU A 886 -19.38 0.86 10.25
CA LEU A 886 -18.01 0.97 9.73
C LEU A 886 -18.03 1.29 8.22
N ASP A 887 -17.13 2.17 7.78
CA ASP A 887 -16.91 2.40 6.34
C ASP A 887 -16.14 1.22 5.75
N PRO A 888 -16.72 0.39 4.88
CA PRO A 888 -16.03 -0.79 4.34
C PRO A 888 -14.77 -0.49 3.53
N GLU A 889 -14.60 0.76 3.06
CA GLU A 889 -13.35 1.19 2.41
C GLU A 889 -12.21 1.45 3.41
N ALA A 890 -12.52 1.51 4.70
CA ALA A 890 -11.60 1.76 5.80
C ALA A 890 -11.51 0.58 6.78
N VAL A 891 -11.75 -0.64 6.31
CA VAL A 891 -11.64 -1.89 7.08
C VAL A 891 -10.90 -2.92 6.24
N ASN A 892 -9.95 -3.64 6.85
CA ASN A 892 -9.41 -4.86 6.22
C ASN A 892 -10.49 -5.96 6.27
N PRO A 893 -11.00 -6.42 5.14
CA PRO A 893 -12.13 -7.34 5.12
C PRO A 893 -11.79 -8.74 5.67
N VAL A 894 -10.50 -9.10 5.72
CA VAL A 894 -10.03 -10.42 6.20
C VAL A 894 -9.79 -10.41 7.70
N THR A 895 -9.19 -9.34 8.22
CA THR A 895 -8.78 -9.26 9.63
C THR A 895 -9.71 -8.39 10.49
N GLY A 896 -10.63 -7.61 9.90
CA GLY A 896 -11.45 -6.64 10.64
C GLY A 896 -10.72 -5.39 11.12
N VAL A 897 -9.42 -5.26 10.84
CA VAL A 897 -8.61 -4.10 11.25
C VAL A 897 -9.13 -2.84 10.59
N ASN A 898 -9.39 -1.82 11.40
CA ASN A 898 -9.85 -0.52 10.92
C ASN A 898 -8.68 0.34 10.42
N TYR A 899 -8.95 1.10 9.35
CA TYR A 899 -8.05 2.11 8.78
C TYR A 899 -8.67 3.51 8.85
N ASN A 900 -7.88 4.50 8.54
CA ASN A 900 -8.34 5.88 8.48
C ASN A 900 -9.35 6.08 7.35
N ARG A 901 -10.46 6.77 7.63
CA ARG A 901 -11.40 7.21 6.60
C ARG A 901 -10.78 8.33 5.77
N ALA A 902 -11.04 8.31 4.46
CA ALA A 902 -10.66 9.42 3.59
C ALA A 902 -11.31 10.74 4.06
N PRO A 903 -10.52 11.82 4.28
CA PRO A 903 -11.04 13.10 4.73
C PRO A 903 -11.93 13.75 3.68
N ARG A 904 -12.81 14.66 4.10
CA ARG A 904 -13.53 15.52 3.16
C ARG A 904 -12.57 16.51 2.54
N SER A 905 -12.79 16.81 1.25
CA SER A 905 -12.04 17.86 0.57
C SER A 905 -12.95 18.79 -0.21
N TYR A 906 -12.53 20.04 -0.28
CA TYR A 906 -13.22 21.14 -0.95
C TYR A 906 -12.32 21.63 -2.08
N THR A 907 -12.81 21.57 -3.31
CA THR A 907 -12.06 21.97 -4.49
C THR A 907 -12.70 23.21 -5.12
N MET A 908 -11.92 24.23 -5.39
CA MET A 908 -12.30 25.37 -6.22
C MET A 908 -11.47 25.38 -7.49
N SER A 909 -12.13 25.36 -8.65
CA SER A 909 -11.49 25.33 -9.95
C SER A 909 -11.90 26.54 -10.79
N LEU A 910 -10.90 27.17 -11.39
CA LEU A 910 -11.07 28.22 -12.39
C LEU A 910 -10.52 27.73 -13.73
N PHE A 911 -11.32 27.74 -14.76
CA PHE A 911 -10.90 27.44 -16.13
C PHE A 911 -11.21 28.60 -17.05
N PHE A 912 -10.27 28.97 -17.93
CA PHE A 912 -10.52 29.87 -19.04
C PHE A 912 -9.79 29.44 -20.30
N ASN A 913 -10.32 29.91 -21.46
CA ASN A 913 -9.74 29.73 -22.79
C ASN A 913 -9.66 31.07 -23.50
N LEU A 914 -8.49 31.35 -24.14
CA LEU A 914 -8.19 32.52 -24.99
C LEU A 914 -8.16 32.13 -26.45
#